data_657b12a5edf62ead0a2f105ebdbd34c8
#
_entry.id   657b12a5edf62ead0a2f105ebdbd34c8
#
_cell.length_a   1.000
_cell.length_b   1.000
_cell.length_c   1.000
_cell.angle_alpha   90.00
_cell.angle_beta   90.00
_cell.angle_gamma   90.00
#
_symmetry.space_group_name_H-M   'P 1'
#
loop_
_entity.id
_entity.type
_entity.pdbx_description
1 polymer ?
#
loop_
_entity_poly.entity_id
_entity_poly.type
_entity_poly.pdbx_seq_one_letter_code
_entity_poly.pdbx_strand_id
1 'polypeptide(L)'
;MAITPKIVKEKTFRCVSVNEKCDNLSEKIQQVLKKQTKQKAVLEMLLNGNVVPVSHIKNLLGVTDSPIDSLVKKGILVIENVQTYRGNCNFEYKSKTVAPILNEEQLNAVNVLNDSIENQYTRPILIKGVTGSGKTEVYMAAIEKALQKGKQCIVLVPEISLTPQTVDRFVSRFGDKVAVTHSRLSDGERYDQWNRARKNEISVMIGPRSAIFTPFENLGLVVIDEEHETTYKSDQQNPKFDAREVAEKLGELYNSVTVLGSATPSITSFYKAKNNIYKLVELNNRVNNTYPDVKIVDMRNELAEGNKSIFSRDLQNNILKALSNGEQVILFLNRRGFSNFVSCRSCGHVMKCNNCNVNYTFHKSINKLMCHYCGKIVQVPTVCPECGSKYIRHFGSGTEKIQYEVEKIFPKARTLRMDLDTTTRKNSHQTILEKFRNQDADILIGTQMIAKGLDFPNVSLVGVISADLSLNSGDYNSSENTFQLVTQVAGRAGRADVSGQVIIQTYNPENYCIQYAAKNDYIDFFNEEIEYRKQLKYPPFGNFFVVLFTGVDYNLTVRLLEELHFIMEHYNKNNQFTLLGPMPATISKINNKYRYQIVVKSTEETKLKNYVLYCINKLKTRQKLDKINIGLYFNPNHSV
;
A
#
# COMPACT_ATOMS: atom_id res chain seq x y z
N MET A 1 12.40 -13.42 12.89
CA MET A 1 11.59 -13.37 14.13
C MET A 1 10.47 -12.30 14.13
N ALA A 2 10.51 -11.28 13.30
CA ALA A 2 9.41 -10.31 13.20
C ALA A 2 8.18 -10.79 12.39
N ILE A 3 8.23 -11.98 11.85
CA ILE A 3 7.29 -12.53 10.87
C ILE A 3 6.37 -13.57 11.49
N THR A 4 6.81 -14.24 12.55
CA THR A 4 5.94 -15.13 13.33
C THR A 4 5.11 -14.30 14.30
N PRO A 5 3.78 -14.41 14.29
CA PRO A 5 2.95 -13.80 15.32
C PRO A 5 3.48 -14.21 16.70
N LYS A 6 3.44 -13.31 17.69
CA LYS A 6 3.70 -13.64 19.09
C LYS A 6 3.00 -14.96 19.40
N ILE A 7 3.58 -15.81 20.24
CA ILE A 7 3.13 -17.16 20.60
C ILE A 7 1.60 -17.16 20.82
N VAL A 8 0.88 -17.39 19.74
CA VAL A 8 -0.56 -17.57 19.74
C VAL A 8 -0.78 -19.08 19.75
N LYS A 9 -1.50 -19.58 20.73
CA LYS A 9 -1.88 -20.99 20.77
C LYS A 9 -2.92 -21.28 19.69
N GLU A 10 -2.84 -22.45 19.07
CA GLU A 10 -3.88 -22.97 18.19
C GLU A 10 -5.24 -22.92 18.91
N LYS A 11 -6.28 -22.56 18.20
CA LYS A 11 -7.64 -22.63 18.72
C LYS A 11 -8.14 -24.04 18.49
N THR A 12 -8.48 -24.73 19.56
CA THR A 12 -9.05 -26.08 19.50
C THR A 12 -10.44 -26.10 20.13
N PHE A 13 -11.33 -26.89 19.58
CA PHE A 13 -12.57 -27.27 20.22
C PHE A 13 -12.47 -28.71 20.74
N ARG A 14 -12.94 -28.92 21.93
CA ARG A 14 -13.21 -30.28 22.43
C ARG A 14 -14.36 -30.82 21.62
N CYS A 15 -14.10 -31.81 20.78
CA CYS A 15 -15.09 -32.52 19.98
C CYS A 15 -15.26 -33.94 20.52
N VAL A 16 -16.42 -34.49 20.29
CA VAL A 16 -16.79 -35.83 20.74
C VAL A 16 -17.21 -36.65 19.54
N SER A 17 -16.72 -37.86 19.46
CA SER A 17 -17.14 -38.88 18.49
C SER A 17 -17.35 -40.25 19.17
N VAL A 18 -18.00 -41.18 18.48
CA VAL A 18 -18.13 -42.55 18.91
C VAL A 18 -16.77 -43.24 18.84
N ASN A 19 -16.40 -43.97 19.87
CA ASN A 19 -15.14 -44.70 19.95
C ASN A 19 -15.23 -46.04 19.21
N GLU A 20 -14.90 -46.06 17.94
CA GLU A 20 -14.93 -47.28 17.11
C GLU A 20 -13.97 -48.39 17.60
N LYS A 21 -12.98 -48.05 18.44
CA LYS A 21 -12.02 -49.00 19.01
C LYS A 21 -12.48 -49.60 20.35
N CYS A 22 -13.72 -49.35 20.77
CA CYS A 22 -14.24 -49.80 22.03
C CYS A 22 -14.69 -51.27 21.93
N ASP A 23 -14.17 -52.15 22.79
CA ASP A 23 -14.63 -53.54 22.90
C ASP A 23 -16.10 -53.60 23.33
N ASN A 24 -16.89 -54.45 22.64
CA ASN A 24 -18.34 -54.62 22.85
C ASN A 24 -19.14 -53.31 22.70
N LEU A 25 -18.73 -52.45 21.78
CA LEU A 25 -19.35 -51.14 21.56
C LEU A 25 -20.86 -51.24 21.33
N SER A 26 -21.31 -52.18 20.49
CA SER A 26 -22.72 -52.38 20.15
C SER A 26 -23.57 -52.71 21.37
N GLU A 27 -23.10 -53.58 22.30
CA GLU A 27 -23.81 -53.93 23.53
C GLU A 27 -23.89 -52.74 24.49
N LYS A 28 -22.79 -52.01 24.66
CA LYS A 28 -22.74 -50.82 25.51
C LYS A 28 -23.67 -49.71 24.99
N ILE A 29 -23.73 -49.51 23.68
CA ILE A 29 -24.66 -48.57 23.03
C ILE A 29 -26.11 -48.97 23.32
N GLN A 30 -26.46 -50.27 23.11
CA GLN A 30 -27.82 -50.75 23.37
C GLN A 30 -28.24 -50.59 24.84
N GLN A 31 -27.32 -50.81 25.79
CA GLN A 31 -27.61 -50.61 27.23
C GLN A 31 -27.91 -49.12 27.55
N VAL A 32 -27.26 -48.16 26.89
CA VAL A 32 -27.54 -46.75 27.08
C VAL A 32 -28.85 -46.35 26.40
N LEU A 33 -29.12 -46.87 25.19
CA LEU A 33 -30.33 -46.54 24.41
C LEU A 33 -31.62 -47.05 25.06
N LYS A 34 -31.55 -48.15 25.85
CA LYS A 34 -32.71 -48.72 26.62
C LYS A 34 -33.14 -47.82 27.77
N LYS A 35 -32.30 -46.87 28.22
CA LYS A 35 -32.61 -45.97 29.34
C LYS A 35 -32.96 -44.59 28.79
N GLN A 36 -34.10 -44.03 29.16
CA GLN A 36 -34.47 -42.65 28.82
C GLN A 36 -33.66 -41.68 29.68
N THR A 37 -32.46 -41.37 29.23
CA THR A 37 -31.52 -40.49 29.94
C THR A 37 -30.91 -39.47 28.99
N LYS A 38 -30.35 -38.37 29.56
CA LYS A 38 -29.59 -37.37 28.79
C LYS A 38 -28.41 -38.00 28.02
N GLN A 39 -27.88 -39.15 28.48
CA GLN A 39 -26.85 -39.90 27.77
C GLN A 39 -27.35 -40.50 26.45
N LYS A 40 -28.62 -40.94 26.40
CA LYS A 40 -29.28 -41.45 25.20
C LYS A 40 -29.34 -40.36 24.11
N ALA A 41 -29.83 -39.18 24.48
CA ALA A 41 -29.92 -38.04 23.54
C ALA A 41 -28.55 -37.64 22.94
N VAL A 42 -27.50 -37.61 23.78
CA VAL A 42 -26.12 -37.35 23.32
C VAL A 42 -25.63 -38.44 22.35
N LEU A 43 -25.93 -39.72 22.68
CA LEU A 43 -25.48 -40.85 21.87
C LEU A 43 -26.20 -40.91 20.51
N GLU A 44 -27.53 -40.72 20.50
CA GLU A 44 -28.34 -40.68 19.28
C GLU A 44 -27.87 -39.61 18.28
N MET A 45 -27.44 -38.46 18.80
CA MET A 45 -26.88 -37.39 17.98
C MET A 45 -25.53 -37.77 17.32
N LEU A 46 -24.75 -38.64 17.97
CA LEU A 46 -23.40 -39.01 17.52
C LEU A 46 -23.35 -40.32 16.70
N LEU A 47 -24.42 -41.13 16.72
CA LEU A 47 -24.48 -42.40 15.98
C LEU A 47 -24.42 -42.25 14.45
N ASN A 48 -24.66 -41.03 13.92
CA ASN A 48 -24.54 -40.74 12.50
C ASN A 48 -23.07 -40.55 12.03
N GLY A 49 -22.08 -40.90 12.86
CA GLY A 49 -20.66 -40.87 12.50
C GLY A 49 -20.01 -39.46 12.51
N ASN A 50 -20.70 -38.46 13.02
CA ASN A 50 -20.21 -37.10 13.03
C ASN A 50 -19.33 -36.79 14.27
N VAL A 51 -18.22 -36.10 14.06
CA VAL A 51 -17.42 -35.46 15.12
C VAL A 51 -18.08 -34.14 15.48
N VAL A 52 -18.62 -34.02 16.71
CA VAL A 52 -19.42 -32.84 17.09
C VAL A 52 -18.77 -32.09 18.26
N PRO A 53 -18.67 -30.75 18.19
CA PRO A 53 -18.16 -29.94 19.30
C PRO A 53 -19.01 -30.13 20.58
N VAL A 54 -18.35 -30.32 21.73
CA VAL A 54 -19.01 -30.45 23.03
C VAL A 54 -19.95 -29.27 23.32
N SER A 55 -19.53 -28.04 22.97
CA SER A 55 -20.35 -26.84 23.11
C SER A 55 -21.64 -26.87 22.29
N HIS A 56 -21.60 -27.45 21.09
CA HIS A 56 -22.79 -27.60 20.23
C HIS A 56 -23.80 -28.60 20.82
N ILE A 57 -23.31 -29.76 21.31
CA ILE A 57 -24.14 -30.74 21.99
C ILE A 57 -24.82 -30.13 23.23
N LYS A 58 -24.05 -29.38 24.05
CA LYS A 58 -24.57 -28.72 25.25
C LYS A 58 -25.67 -27.70 24.91
N ASN A 59 -25.48 -26.91 23.90
CA ASN A 59 -26.45 -25.87 23.49
C ASN A 59 -27.72 -26.48 22.90
N LEU A 60 -27.58 -27.52 22.06
CA LEU A 60 -28.71 -28.10 21.34
C LEU A 60 -29.56 -29.01 22.23
N LEU A 61 -28.94 -29.80 23.13
CA LEU A 61 -29.63 -30.76 24.00
C LEU A 61 -29.85 -30.26 25.42
N GLY A 62 -29.40 -29.04 25.77
CA GLY A 62 -29.54 -28.49 27.12
C GLY A 62 -28.85 -29.34 28.21
N VAL A 63 -27.74 -30.03 27.85
CA VAL A 63 -27.02 -30.92 28.78
C VAL A 63 -25.76 -30.25 29.33
N THR A 64 -25.31 -30.73 30.49
CA THR A 64 -24.02 -30.38 31.10
C THR A 64 -22.90 -31.28 30.57
N ASP A 65 -21.66 -31.12 31.05
CA ASP A 65 -20.54 -32.00 30.70
C ASP A 65 -20.71 -33.41 31.26
N SER A 66 -21.42 -33.59 32.38
CA SER A 66 -21.56 -34.86 33.10
C SER A 66 -22.06 -36.06 32.27
N PRO A 67 -23.12 -35.95 31.43
CA PRO A 67 -23.53 -37.04 30.54
C PRO A 67 -22.46 -37.44 29.52
N ILE A 68 -21.73 -36.46 28.98
CA ILE A 68 -20.66 -36.66 27.98
C ILE A 68 -19.47 -37.36 28.67
N ASP A 69 -19.00 -36.81 29.79
CA ASP A 69 -17.87 -37.38 30.54
C ASP A 69 -18.17 -38.79 31.04
N SER A 70 -19.43 -39.09 31.38
CA SER A 70 -19.86 -40.44 31.76
C SER A 70 -19.77 -41.43 30.60
N LEU A 71 -20.17 -41.03 29.39
CA LEU A 71 -20.05 -41.86 28.19
C LEU A 71 -18.58 -42.07 27.77
N VAL A 72 -17.74 -41.06 27.98
CA VAL A 72 -16.28 -41.15 27.78
C VAL A 72 -15.67 -42.14 28.79
N LYS A 73 -16.03 -42.05 30.08
CA LYS A 73 -15.56 -43.01 31.11
C LYS A 73 -15.98 -44.44 30.81
N LYS A 74 -17.13 -44.67 30.18
CA LYS A 74 -17.60 -45.98 29.72
C LYS A 74 -16.87 -46.46 28.45
N GLY A 75 -16.00 -45.63 27.87
CA GLY A 75 -15.27 -45.95 26.65
C GLY A 75 -16.10 -45.86 25.36
N ILE A 76 -17.39 -45.42 25.44
CA ILE A 76 -18.31 -45.34 24.29
C ILE A 76 -17.98 -44.15 23.41
N LEU A 77 -17.56 -43.01 24.02
CA LEU A 77 -17.17 -41.81 23.34
C LEU A 77 -15.70 -41.50 23.57
N VAL A 78 -15.11 -40.82 22.60
CA VAL A 78 -13.75 -40.26 22.71
C VAL A 78 -13.82 -38.73 22.56
N ILE A 79 -13.01 -38.02 23.34
CA ILE A 79 -12.85 -36.58 23.23
C ILE A 79 -11.54 -36.29 22.53
N GLU A 80 -11.63 -35.57 21.44
CA GLU A 80 -10.47 -35.08 20.70
C GLU A 80 -10.48 -33.57 20.64
N ASN A 81 -9.29 -32.96 20.70
CA ASN A 81 -9.15 -31.54 20.46
C ASN A 81 -8.97 -31.32 18.97
N VAL A 82 -10.04 -30.92 18.31
CA VAL A 82 -10.01 -30.60 16.87
C VAL A 82 -9.61 -29.14 16.68
N GLN A 83 -8.59 -28.93 15.89
CA GLN A 83 -8.15 -27.57 15.54
C GLN A 83 -9.24 -26.86 14.74
N THR A 84 -9.48 -25.61 15.07
CA THR A 84 -10.37 -24.72 14.32
C THR A 84 -9.70 -23.39 14.07
N TYR A 85 -10.10 -22.74 13.00
CA TYR A 85 -9.57 -21.44 12.62
C TYR A 85 -10.46 -20.31 13.15
N ARG A 86 -9.85 -19.18 13.56
CA ARG A 86 -10.53 -17.97 14.03
C ARG A 86 -11.02 -17.16 12.83
N GLY A 87 -12.16 -16.47 13.01
CA GLY A 87 -12.76 -15.64 11.96
C GLY A 87 -13.51 -16.45 10.89
N ASN A 88 -14.12 -15.75 9.96
CA ASN A 88 -14.73 -16.35 8.77
C ASN A 88 -13.61 -16.75 7.78
N CYS A 89 -12.90 -17.83 8.06
CA CYS A 89 -11.95 -18.40 7.11
C CYS A 89 -12.68 -19.04 5.90
N ASN A 90 -13.97 -19.27 6.02
CA ASN A 90 -14.85 -19.72 4.94
C ASN A 90 -15.58 -18.48 4.41
N PHE A 91 -15.11 -17.93 3.31
CA PHE A 91 -15.89 -16.97 2.54
C PHE A 91 -17.14 -17.69 2.04
N GLU A 92 -18.33 -17.10 2.25
CA GLU A 92 -19.54 -17.65 1.66
C GLU A 92 -19.39 -17.64 0.13
N TYR A 93 -19.42 -18.82 -0.47
CA TYR A 93 -19.29 -18.97 -1.92
C TYR A 93 -20.47 -18.29 -2.61
N LYS A 94 -20.22 -17.14 -3.20
CA LYS A 94 -21.02 -16.70 -4.33
C LYS A 94 -20.57 -17.54 -5.52
N SER A 95 -21.52 -18.03 -6.33
CA SER A 95 -21.32 -18.90 -7.49
C SER A 95 -19.97 -18.65 -8.25
N LYS A 96 -19.31 -19.74 -8.66
CA LYS A 96 -18.08 -19.65 -9.47
C LYS A 96 -18.30 -18.71 -10.65
N THR A 97 -17.46 -17.68 -10.75
CA THR A 97 -17.49 -16.79 -11.93
C THR A 97 -16.76 -17.47 -13.09
N VAL A 98 -17.38 -17.41 -14.26
CA VAL A 98 -16.73 -17.84 -15.51
C VAL A 98 -15.63 -16.83 -15.87
N ALA A 99 -14.48 -17.30 -16.34
CA ALA A 99 -13.42 -16.43 -16.81
C ALA A 99 -13.90 -15.59 -18.00
N PRO A 100 -13.67 -14.28 -18.01
CA PRO A 100 -13.97 -13.46 -19.18
C PRO A 100 -13.08 -13.87 -20.37
N ILE A 101 -13.56 -13.61 -21.57
CA ILE A 101 -12.77 -13.80 -22.79
C ILE A 101 -11.68 -12.74 -22.81
N LEU A 102 -10.44 -13.20 -22.91
CA LEU A 102 -9.25 -12.33 -22.98
C LEU A 102 -9.12 -11.74 -24.40
N ASN A 103 -8.73 -10.48 -24.48
CA ASN A 103 -8.33 -9.87 -25.74
C ASN A 103 -6.91 -10.31 -26.16
N GLU A 104 -6.48 -9.93 -27.35
CA GLU A 104 -5.20 -10.35 -27.93
C GLU A 104 -4.00 -9.93 -27.07
N GLU A 105 -3.95 -8.68 -26.56
CA GLU A 105 -2.88 -8.20 -25.67
C GLU A 105 -2.83 -8.99 -24.35
N GLN A 106 -3.99 -9.25 -23.76
CA GLN A 106 -4.10 -10.03 -22.53
C GLN A 106 -3.67 -11.49 -22.77
N LEU A 107 -4.09 -12.08 -23.88
CA LEU A 107 -3.69 -13.44 -24.24
C LEU A 107 -2.18 -13.56 -24.45
N ASN A 108 -1.58 -12.61 -25.15
CA ASN A 108 -0.13 -12.54 -25.32
C ASN A 108 0.59 -12.41 -23.97
N ALA A 109 0.09 -11.56 -23.06
CA ALA A 109 0.64 -11.44 -21.71
C ALA A 109 0.55 -12.76 -20.94
N VAL A 110 -0.61 -13.43 -20.98
CA VAL A 110 -0.81 -14.75 -20.33
C VAL A 110 0.14 -15.79 -20.92
N ASN A 111 0.33 -15.83 -22.23
CA ASN A 111 1.26 -16.76 -22.87
C ASN A 111 2.69 -16.54 -22.39
N VAL A 112 3.14 -15.29 -22.27
CA VAL A 112 4.46 -14.94 -21.71
C VAL A 112 4.62 -15.42 -20.27
N LEU A 113 3.57 -15.25 -19.43
CA LEU A 113 3.60 -15.71 -18.05
C LEU A 113 3.59 -17.23 -17.96
N ASN A 114 2.77 -17.89 -18.75
CA ASN A 114 2.66 -19.34 -18.79
C ASN A 114 3.97 -20.00 -19.23
N ASP A 115 4.60 -19.47 -20.28
CA ASP A 115 5.94 -19.90 -20.72
C ASP A 115 6.97 -19.74 -19.60
N SER A 116 6.94 -18.62 -18.90
CA SER A 116 7.87 -18.38 -17.79
C SER A 116 7.62 -19.33 -16.62
N ILE A 117 6.36 -19.65 -16.29
CA ILE A 117 6.01 -20.62 -15.25
C ILE A 117 6.42 -22.04 -15.68
N GLU A 118 6.25 -22.37 -16.95
CA GLU A 118 6.64 -23.69 -17.50
C GLU A 118 8.13 -23.93 -17.44
N ASN A 119 8.90 -22.95 -17.84
CA ASN A 119 10.35 -23.02 -17.94
C ASN A 119 11.07 -22.53 -16.68
N GLN A 120 10.33 -22.12 -15.65
CA GLN A 120 10.86 -21.63 -14.37
C GLN A 120 11.86 -20.47 -14.55
N TYR A 121 11.53 -19.53 -15.43
CA TYR A 121 12.34 -18.34 -15.62
C TYR A 121 12.23 -17.40 -14.43
N THR A 122 13.36 -17.09 -13.82
CA THR A 122 13.43 -16.23 -12.61
C THR A 122 13.53 -14.74 -12.92
N ARG A 123 13.72 -14.39 -14.21
CA ARG A 123 13.76 -12.99 -14.64
C ARG A 123 12.41 -12.32 -14.39
N PRO A 124 12.34 -11.23 -13.57
CA PRO A 124 11.08 -10.57 -13.29
C PRO A 124 10.40 -10.03 -14.54
N ILE A 125 9.07 -10.03 -14.54
CA ILE A 125 8.23 -9.55 -15.64
C ILE A 125 7.50 -8.30 -15.18
N LEU A 126 7.71 -7.19 -15.89
CA LEU A 126 6.97 -5.95 -15.68
C LEU A 126 5.80 -5.88 -16.66
N ILE A 127 4.57 -5.88 -16.14
CA ILE A 127 3.35 -5.64 -16.93
C ILE A 127 2.99 -4.17 -16.79
N LYS A 128 3.26 -3.38 -17.83
CA LYS A 128 2.77 -2.01 -17.96
C LYS A 128 1.41 -2.05 -18.66
N GLY A 129 0.35 -1.80 -17.93
CA GLY A 129 -1.00 -1.82 -18.51
C GLY A 129 -1.84 -0.64 -18.03
N VAL A 130 -2.46 0.09 -18.96
CA VAL A 130 -3.32 1.22 -18.62
C VAL A 130 -4.41 0.84 -17.61
N THR A 131 -4.92 1.82 -16.87
CA THR A 131 -6.03 1.58 -15.94
C THR A 131 -7.22 1.02 -16.71
N GLY A 132 -7.75 -0.14 -16.27
CA GLY A 132 -8.85 -0.81 -16.96
C GLY A 132 -8.41 -1.70 -18.13
N SER A 133 -7.12 -2.01 -18.29
CA SER A 133 -6.63 -2.97 -19.31
C SER A 133 -6.85 -4.44 -18.95
N GLY A 134 -7.37 -4.74 -17.75
CA GLY A 134 -7.63 -6.12 -17.32
C GLY A 134 -6.41 -6.86 -16.77
N LYS A 135 -5.39 -6.17 -16.27
CA LYS A 135 -4.22 -6.78 -15.59
C LYS A 135 -4.59 -7.88 -14.60
N THR A 136 -5.64 -7.66 -13.82
CA THR A 136 -6.09 -8.64 -12.80
C THR A 136 -6.50 -9.97 -13.43
N GLU A 137 -7.14 -9.97 -14.59
CA GLU A 137 -7.52 -11.21 -15.31
C GLU A 137 -6.28 -11.95 -15.82
N VAL A 138 -5.27 -11.20 -16.29
CA VAL A 138 -3.97 -11.78 -16.69
C VAL A 138 -3.30 -12.46 -15.48
N TYR A 139 -3.33 -11.83 -14.29
CA TYR A 139 -2.81 -12.45 -13.07
C TYR A 139 -3.59 -13.71 -12.69
N MET A 140 -4.92 -13.67 -12.76
CA MET A 140 -5.77 -14.82 -12.43
C MET A 140 -5.49 -16.00 -13.37
N ALA A 141 -5.32 -15.75 -14.66
CA ALA A 141 -4.96 -16.80 -15.61
C ALA A 141 -3.58 -17.42 -15.32
N ALA A 142 -2.59 -16.60 -14.96
CA ALA A 142 -1.27 -17.08 -14.57
C ALA A 142 -1.30 -17.90 -13.26
N ILE A 143 -2.12 -17.47 -12.27
CA ILE A 143 -2.34 -18.21 -11.02
C ILE A 143 -2.97 -19.58 -11.33
N GLU A 144 -3.98 -19.62 -12.19
CA GLU A 144 -4.64 -20.87 -12.59
C GLU A 144 -3.64 -21.86 -13.19
N LYS A 145 -2.75 -21.38 -14.07
CA LYS A 145 -1.67 -22.19 -14.64
C LYS A 145 -0.69 -22.70 -13.58
N ALA A 146 -0.28 -21.85 -12.65
CA ALA A 146 0.61 -22.25 -11.55
C ALA A 146 -0.04 -23.31 -10.64
N LEU A 147 -1.33 -23.15 -10.31
CA LEU A 147 -2.10 -24.12 -9.51
C LEU A 147 -2.27 -25.47 -10.23
N GLN A 148 -2.47 -25.48 -11.57
CA GLN A 148 -2.52 -26.72 -12.37
C GLN A 148 -1.20 -27.49 -12.30
N LYS A 149 -0.08 -26.80 -12.09
CA LYS A 149 1.24 -27.42 -11.88
C LYS A 149 1.55 -27.78 -10.43
N GLY A 150 0.57 -27.68 -9.54
CA GLY A 150 0.74 -27.93 -8.10
C GLY A 150 1.61 -26.89 -7.40
N LYS A 151 1.80 -25.71 -8.00
CA LYS A 151 2.55 -24.61 -7.41
C LYS A 151 1.66 -23.71 -6.57
N GLN A 152 2.28 -22.96 -5.65
CA GLN A 152 1.63 -22.01 -4.77
C GLN A 152 1.91 -20.57 -5.21
N CYS A 153 1.01 -19.64 -4.91
CA CYS A 153 1.05 -18.28 -5.40
C CYS A 153 0.91 -17.25 -4.27
N ILE A 154 1.67 -16.17 -4.34
CA ILE A 154 1.52 -14.99 -3.49
C ILE A 154 1.06 -13.83 -4.36
N VAL A 155 0.00 -13.13 -3.94
CA VAL A 155 -0.50 -11.92 -4.61
C VAL A 155 -0.42 -10.77 -3.64
N LEU A 156 0.47 -9.84 -3.91
CA LEU A 156 0.58 -8.61 -3.14
C LEU A 156 -0.29 -7.53 -3.76
N VAL A 157 -1.16 -6.96 -2.93
CA VAL A 157 -1.98 -5.80 -3.29
C VAL A 157 -1.79 -4.70 -2.23
N PRO A 158 -1.84 -3.41 -2.60
CA PRO A 158 -1.82 -2.35 -1.61
C PRO A 158 -2.95 -2.52 -0.60
N GLU A 159 -2.69 -2.29 0.70
CA GLU A 159 -3.67 -2.54 1.75
C GLU A 159 -5.01 -1.81 1.53
N ILE A 160 -4.95 -0.61 0.96
CA ILE A 160 -6.14 0.19 0.61
C ILE A 160 -6.92 -0.44 -0.54
N SER A 161 -6.25 -1.13 -1.46
CA SER A 161 -6.85 -1.81 -2.62
C SER A 161 -7.37 -3.21 -2.27
N LEU A 162 -7.07 -3.72 -1.08
CA LEU A 162 -7.58 -5.00 -0.58
C LEU A 162 -9.04 -4.83 -0.10
N THR A 163 -9.91 -4.52 -1.04
CA THR A 163 -11.35 -4.38 -0.80
C THR A 163 -12.05 -5.73 -0.82
N PRO A 164 -13.25 -5.85 -0.20
CA PRO A 164 -14.05 -7.07 -0.33
C PRO A 164 -14.26 -7.51 -1.78
N GLN A 165 -14.47 -6.57 -2.70
CA GLN A 165 -14.62 -6.89 -4.14
C GLN A 165 -13.37 -7.53 -4.74
N THR A 166 -12.18 -7.03 -4.39
CA THR A 166 -10.92 -7.62 -4.85
C THR A 166 -10.79 -9.04 -4.32
N VAL A 167 -11.06 -9.25 -3.04
CA VAL A 167 -11.04 -10.58 -2.41
C VAL A 167 -12.07 -11.50 -3.04
N ASP A 168 -13.31 -11.05 -3.20
CA ASP A 168 -14.40 -11.83 -3.78
C ASP A 168 -14.09 -12.33 -5.20
N ARG A 169 -13.38 -11.54 -6.02
CA ARG A 169 -12.94 -11.98 -7.35
C ARG A 169 -12.04 -13.22 -7.29
N PHE A 170 -11.06 -13.22 -6.39
CA PHE A 170 -10.15 -14.35 -6.23
C PHE A 170 -10.84 -15.54 -5.59
N VAL A 171 -11.64 -15.33 -4.55
CA VAL A 171 -12.40 -16.40 -3.86
C VAL A 171 -13.41 -17.05 -4.81
N SER A 172 -14.12 -16.26 -5.61
CA SER A 172 -15.07 -16.79 -6.62
C SER A 172 -14.37 -17.62 -7.70
N ARG A 173 -13.09 -17.36 -7.99
CA ARG A 173 -12.31 -18.09 -8.99
C ARG A 173 -11.63 -19.34 -8.43
N PHE A 174 -11.00 -19.23 -7.26
CA PHE A 174 -10.11 -20.26 -6.71
C PHE A 174 -10.64 -20.96 -5.45
N GLY A 175 -11.74 -20.49 -4.88
CA GLY A 175 -12.43 -21.12 -3.76
C GLY A 175 -11.58 -21.19 -2.48
N ASP A 176 -11.66 -22.34 -1.79
CA ASP A 176 -11.00 -22.59 -0.51
C ASP A 176 -9.47 -22.56 -0.54
N LYS A 177 -8.90 -22.58 -1.76
CA LYS A 177 -7.46 -22.48 -1.95
C LYS A 177 -6.91 -21.08 -1.64
N VAL A 178 -7.79 -20.08 -1.47
CA VAL A 178 -7.43 -18.68 -1.20
C VAL A 178 -7.43 -18.39 0.29
N ALA A 179 -6.38 -17.73 0.75
CA ALA A 179 -6.33 -17.07 2.04
C ALA A 179 -6.00 -15.59 1.89
N VAL A 180 -6.47 -14.80 2.85
CA VAL A 180 -6.25 -13.35 2.85
C VAL A 180 -5.59 -12.94 4.17
N THR A 181 -4.57 -12.11 4.10
CA THR A 181 -3.96 -11.47 5.27
C THR A 181 -4.01 -9.96 5.14
N HIS A 182 -4.23 -9.24 6.26
CA HIS A 182 -4.21 -7.77 6.31
C HIS A 182 -4.03 -7.28 7.76
N SER A 183 -3.73 -6.01 7.96
CA SER A 183 -3.45 -5.42 9.28
C SER A 183 -4.63 -5.45 10.26
N ARG A 184 -5.86 -5.53 9.76
CA ARG A 184 -7.09 -5.58 10.58
C ARG A 184 -7.38 -6.95 11.16
N LEU A 185 -6.70 -8.01 10.72
CA LEU A 185 -6.78 -9.33 11.34
C LEU A 185 -6.10 -9.31 12.70
N SER A 186 -6.73 -9.96 13.68
CA SER A 186 -6.10 -10.21 14.98
C SER A 186 -4.85 -11.10 14.82
N ASP A 187 -3.97 -11.08 15.82
CA ASP A 187 -2.77 -11.93 15.81
C ASP A 187 -3.12 -13.42 15.68
N GLY A 188 -4.26 -13.83 16.27
CA GLY A 188 -4.78 -15.20 16.15
C GLY A 188 -5.21 -15.56 14.75
N GLU A 189 -5.97 -14.70 14.09
CA GLU A 189 -6.41 -14.91 12.71
C GLU A 189 -5.22 -14.94 11.74
N ARG A 190 -4.24 -14.05 11.90
CA ARG A 190 -3.01 -14.07 11.09
C ARG A 190 -2.21 -15.35 11.29
N TYR A 191 -2.11 -15.81 12.52
CA TYR A 191 -1.46 -17.09 12.85
C TYR A 191 -2.17 -18.27 12.20
N ASP A 192 -3.50 -18.29 12.22
CA ASP A 192 -4.29 -19.35 11.61
C ASP A 192 -4.09 -19.39 10.08
N GLN A 193 -4.07 -18.23 9.37
CA GLN A 193 -3.77 -18.20 7.94
C GLN A 193 -2.33 -18.65 7.63
N TRP A 194 -1.37 -18.27 8.45
CA TRP A 194 0.02 -18.68 8.32
C TRP A 194 0.16 -20.21 8.50
N ASN A 195 -0.55 -20.80 9.47
CA ASN A 195 -0.57 -22.26 9.69
C ASN A 195 -1.21 -23.00 8.52
N ARG A 196 -2.32 -22.49 7.97
CA ARG A 196 -2.97 -23.08 6.78
C ARG A 196 -1.99 -23.13 5.60
N ALA A 197 -1.23 -22.06 5.39
CA ALA A 197 -0.20 -22.03 4.36
C ALA A 197 0.89 -23.09 4.60
N ARG A 198 1.40 -23.18 5.85
CA ARG A 198 2.43 -24.15 6.24
C ARG A 198 1.97 -25.59 6.13
N LYS A 199 0.67 -25.86 6.33
CA LYS A 199 0.07 -27.21 6.22
C LYS A 199 -0.37 -27.54 4.78
N ASN A 200 -0.08 -26.68 3.81
CA ASN A 200 -0.50 -26.81 2.41
C ASN A 200 -2.03 -26.88 2.22
N GLU A 201 -2.82 -26.33 3.17
CA GLU A 201 -4.29 -26.27 3.09
C GLU A 201 -4.76 -25.17 2.11
N ILE A 202 -3.88 -24.23 1.79
CA ILE A 202 -4.13 -23.14 0.84
C ILE A 202 -3.01 -23.09 -0.19
N SER A 203 -3.32 -22.58 -1.37
CA SER A 203 -2.37 -22.45 -2.47
C SER A 203 -2.20 -21.01 -2.97
N VAL A 204 -3.08 -20.09 -2.56
CA VAL A 204 -3.01 -18.67 -2.94
C VAL A 204 -3.13 -17.82 -1.68
N MET A 205 -2.12 -16.99 -1.43
CA MET A 205 -2.14 -15.99 -0.36
C MET A 205 -2.26 -14.59 -0.96
N ILE A 206 -3.27 -13.83 -0.54
CA ILE A 206 -3.48 -12.45 -0.95
C ILE A 206 -3.27 -11.53 0.24
N GLY A 207 -2.55 -10.44 0.04
CA GLY A 207 -2.37 -9.47 1.12
C GLY A 207 -1.43 -8.33 0.79
N PRO A 208 -1.18 -7.43 1.77
CA PRO A 208 -0.22 -6.36 1.64
C PRO A 208 1.22 -6.89 1.69
N ARG A 209 2.19 -6.00 1.71
CA ARG A 209 3.63 -6.33 1.71
C ARG A 209 4.04 -7.48 2.64
N SER A 210 3.37 -7.64 3.79
CA SER A 210 3.71 -8.72 4.74
C SER A 210 3.34 -10.12 4.25
N ALA A 211 2.44 -10.24 3.30
CA ALA A 211 2.07 -11.52 2.70
C ALA A 211 3.22 -12.19 1.94
N ILE A 212 4.25 -11.43 1.55
CA ILE A 212 5.45 -11.96 0.89
C ILE A 212 6.18 -13.03 1.73
N PHE A 213 5.99 -13.03 3.05
CA PHE A 213 6.58 -13.99 3.97
C PHE A 213 5.67 -15.19 4.28
N THR A 214 4.70 -15.47 3.45
CA THR A 214 3.88 -16.68 3.56
C THR A 214 4.76 -17.91 3.41
N PRO A 215 4.70 -18.89 4.34
CA PRO A 215 5.61 -20.03 4.38
C PRO A 215 5.20 -21.13 3.38
N PHE A 216 5.13 -20.78 2.11
CA PHE A 216 4.88 -21.72 1.04
C PHE A 216 6.15 -22.54 0.73
N GLU A 217 5.99 -23.85 0.57
CA GLU A 217 7.10 -24.77 0.25
C GLU A 217 7.34 -24.89 -1.24
N ASN A 218 6.27 -24.79 -2.06
CA ASN A 218 6.33 -24.96 -3.50
C ASN A 218 5.88 -23.69 -4.24
N LEU A 219 6.52 -22.54 -3.90
CA LEU A 219 6.20 -21.26 -4.51
C LEU A 219 6.52 -21.25 -6.00
N GLY A 220 5.56 -20.89 -6.85
CA GLY A 220 5.72 -20.84 -8.31
C GLY A 220 5.48 -19.46 -8.91
N LEU A 221 4.71 -18.61 -8.21
CA LEU A 221 4.35 -17.29 -8.73
C LEU A 221 4.22 -16.27 -7.60
N VAL A 222 4.83 -15.10 -7.78
CA VAL A 222 4.62 -13.91 -6.95
C VAL A 222 4.12 -12.80 -7.85
N VAL A 223 2.93 -12.28 -7.57
CA VAL A 223 2.35 -11.12 -8.25
C VAL A 223 2.38 -9.92 -7.32
N ILE A 224 2.84 -8.77 -7.79
CA ILE A 224 2.79 -7.50 -7.09
C ILE A 224 1.98 -6.53 -7.94
N ASP A 225 0.73 -6.33 -7.55
CA ASP A 225 -0.14 -5.37 -8.23
C ASP A 225 0.13 -3.94 -7.74
N GLU A 226 -0.02 -2.95 -8.63
CA GLU A 226 0.34 -1.54 -8.37
C GLU A 226 1.77 -1.43 -7.79
N GLU A 227 2.78 -2.03 -8.47
CA GLU A 227 4.14 -2.17 -7.96
C GLU A 227 4.82 -0.84 -7.58
N HIS A 228 4.37 0.27 -8.20
CA HIS A 228 4.86 1.62 -7.93
C HIS A 228 4.52 2.12 -6.52
N GLU A 229 3.64 1.41 -5.81
CA GLU A 229 3.18 1.85 -4.48
C GLU A 229 4.32 1.89 -3.46
N THR A 230 4.45 3.06 -2.84
CA THR A 230 5.48 3.29 -1.81
C THR A 230 5.30 2.40 -0.58
N THR A 231 4.08 1.87 -0.35
CA THR A 231 3.73 1.03 0.80
C THR A 231 4.37 -0.36 0.75
N TYR A 232 4.89 -0.81 -0.39
CA TYR A 232 5.65 -2.06 -0.49
C TYR A 232 7.01 -1.98 0.20
N LYS A 233 7.54 -0.78 0.42
CA LYS A 233 8.73 -0.56 1.22
C LYS A 233 8.38 -0.39 2.69
N SER A 234 8.99 -1.18 3.58
CA SER A 234 8.78 -1.11 5.02
C SER A 234 9.81 -0.18 5.66
N ASP A 235 9.42 1.07 5.94
CA ASP A 235 10.29 2.06 6.58
C ASP A 235 10.06 2.21 8.08
N GLN A 236 8.90 1.76 8.60
CA GLN A 236 8.50 1.99 10.00
C GLN A 236 8.84 0.83 10.94
N GLN A 237 8.90 -0.40 10.44
CA GLN A 237 9.12 -1.61 11.25
C GLN A 237 10.47 -2.26 10.93
N ASN A 238 11.10 -2.89 11.90
CA ASN A 238 12.29 -3.71 11.70
C ASN A 238 11.91 -5.19 11.56
N PRO A 239 12.55 -5.94 10.65
CA PRO A 239 13.51 -5.48 9.66
C PRO A 239 12.89 -4.60 8.58
N LYS A 240 13.64 -3.62 8.07
CA LYS A 240 13.25 -2.83 6.91
C LYS A 240 13.51 -3.62 5.64
N PHE A 241 12.52 -3.66 4.75
CA PHE A 241 12.61 -4.40 3.49
C PHE A 241 11.74 -3.75 2.42
N ASP A 242 12.05 -4.03 1.17
CA ASP A 242 11.18 -3.76 0.03
C ASP A 242 10.60 -5.09 -0.46
N ALA A 243 9.28 -5.21 -0.52
CA ALA A 243 8.63 -6.45 -0.92
C ALA A 243 8.96 -6.86 -2.37
N ARG A 244 9.32 -5.89 -3.23
CA ARG A 244 9.75 -6.14 -4.61
C ARG A 244 11.12 -6.85 -4.63
N GLU A 245 12.10 -6.33 -3.86
CA GLU A 245 13.42 -6.97 -3.73
C GLU A 245 13.31 -8.37 -3.10
N VAL A 246 12.42 -8.54 -2.12
CA VAL A 246 12.17 -9.85 -1.51
C VAL A 246 11.55 -10.80 -2.53
N ALA A 247 10.60 -10.34 -3.36
CA ALA A 247 9.98 -11.16 -4.40
C ALA A 247 11.01 -11.61 -5.46
N GLU A 248 11.89 -10.70 -5.91
CA GLU A 248 13.00 -11.05 -6.80
C GLU A 248 13.87 -12.16 -6.18
N LYS A 249 14.20 -12.02 -4.90
CA LYS A 249 15.02 -13.01 -4.19
C LYS A 249 14.31 -14.35 -3.97
N LEU A 250 13.01 -14.34 -3.71
CA LEU A 250 12.20 -15.57 -3.68
C LEU A 250 12.14 -16.23 -5.07
N GLY A 251 12.07 -15.43 -6.15
CA GLY A 251 12.17 -15.90 -7.52
C GLY A 251 13.42 -16.73 -7.74
N GLU A 252 14.58 -16.23 -7.32
CA GLU A 252 15.85 -16.96 -7.42
C GLU A 252 15.90 -18.22 -6.53
N LEU A 253 15.35 -18.14 -5.30
CA LEU A 253 15.44 -19.25 -4.33
C LEU A 253 14.50 -20.42 -4.65
N TYR A 254 13.30 -20.13 -5.17
CA TYR A 254 12.26 -21.13 -5.44
C TYR A 254 12.07 -21.43 -6.93
N ASN A 255 12.86 -20.82 -7.82
CA ASN A 255 12.64 -20.82 -9.25
C ASN A 255 11.20 -20.40 -9.59
N SER A 256 10.71 -19.36 -8.90
CA SER A 256 9.36 -18.83 -9.08
C SER A 256 9.36 -17.58 -9.95
N VAL A 257 8.26 -17.39 -10.69
CA VAL A 257 8.06 -16.21 -11.53
C VAL A 257 7.63 -15.02 -10.69
N THR A 258 8.30 -13.88 -10.85
CA THR A 258 7.92 -12.60 -10.23
C THR A 258 7.28 -11.70 -11.27
N VAL A 259 6.05 -11.27 -11.02
CA VAL A 259 5.27 -10.37 -11.87
C VAL A 259 5.02 -9.07 -11.14
N LEU A 260 5.45 -7.97 -11.75
CA LEU A 260 5.23 -6.60 -11.27
C LEU A 260 4.22 -5.94 -12.21
N GLY A 261 3.09 -5.50 -11.70
CA GLY A 261 2.05 -4.88 -12.52
C GLY A 261 1.74 -3.44 -12.12
N SER A 262 1.66 -2.55 -13.09
CA SER A 262 1.28 -1.15 -12.87
C SER A 262 0.76 -0.49 -14.14
N ALA A 263 -0.10 0.52 -13.97
CA ALA A 263 -0.44 1.45 -15.06
C ALA A 263 0.65 2.52 -15.22
N THR A 264 1.29 2.88 -14.13
CA THR A 264 2.33 3.90 -14.04
C THR A 264 3.51 3.30 -13.27
N PRO A 265 4.30 2.41 -13.89
CA PRO A 265 5.42 1.74 -13.22
C PRO A 265 6.35 2.72 -12.52
N SER A 266 7.05 2.25 -11.48
CA SER A 266 8.12 3.06 -10.89
C SER A 266 9.23 3.30 -11.93
N ILE A 267 9.82 4.50 -11.88
CA ILE A 267 10.94 4.86 -12.79
C ILE A 267 12.04 3.81 -12.73
N THR A 268 12.33 3.27 -11.54
CA THR A 268 13.36 2.23 -11.37
C THR A 268 12.97 0.91 -12.04
N SER A 269 11.73 0.45 -11.87
CA SER A 269 11.26 -0.81 -12.49
C SER A 269 11.20 -0.69 -14.01
N PHE A 270 10.73 0.45 -14.51
CA PHE A 270 10.65 0.67 -15.95
C PHE A 270 12.05 0.83 -16.59
N TYR A 271 12.98 1.50 -15.90
CA TYR A 271 14.38 1.55 -16.32
C TYR A 271 15.01 0.14 -16.40
N LYS A 272 14.77 -0.72 -15.39
CA LYS A 272 15.21 -2.11 -15.41
C LYS A 272 14.62 -2.88 -16.61
N ALA A 273 13.35 -2.62 -16.94
CA ALA A 273 12.69 -3.25 -18.09
C ALA A 273 13.26 -2.77 -19.44
N LYS A 274 13.48 -1.47 -19.60
CA LYS A 274 14.10 -0.89 -20.81
C LYS A 274 15.54 -1.39 -21.03
N ASN A 275 16.27 -1.68 -19.95
CA ASN A 275 17.63 -2.24 -20.02
C ASN A 275 17.66 -3.77 -20.00
N ASN A 276 16.55 -4.43 -20.30
CA ASN A 276 16.44 -5.87 -20.36
C ASN A 276 16.79 -6.64 -19.07
N ILE A 277 16.78 -5.97 -17.88
CA ILE A 277 16.90 -6.62 -16.58
C ILE A 277 15.57 -7.29 -16.22
N TYR A 278 14.45 -6.62 -16.50
CA TYR A 278 13.09 -7.19 -16.45
C TYR A 278 12.58 -7.48 -17.87
N LYS A 279 11.65 -8.42 -18.01
CA LYS A 279 10.91 -8.62 -19.26
C LYS A 279 9.72 -7.66 -19.27
N LEU A 280 9.61 -6.81 -20.29
CA LEU A 280 8.48 -5.89 -20.44
C LEU A 280 7.33 -6.56 -21.18
N VAL A 281 6.11 -6.40 -20.66
CA VAL A 281 4.85 -6.75 -21.31
C VAL A 281 3.93 -5.53 -21.24
N GLU A 282 3.32 -5.15 -22.34
CA GLU A 282 2.48 -3.95 -22.41
C GLU A 282 1.03 -4.32 -22.74
N LEU A 283 0.09 -3.65 -22.05
CA LEU A 283 -1.36 -3.71 -22.27
C LEU A 283 -1.84 -2.27 -22.49
N ASN A 284 -1.84 -1.83 -23.73
CA ASN A 284 -2.04 -0.43 -24.09
C ASN A 284 -3.50 -0.04 -24.23
N ASN A 285 -4.40 -1.01 -24.39
CA ASN A 285 -5.80 -0.78 -24.63
C ASN A 285 -6.64 -0.98 -23.35
N ARG A 286 -7.60 -0.07 -23.12
CA ARG A 286 -8.66 -0.28 -22.11
C ARG A 286 -9.70 -1.25 -22.65
N VAL A 287 -10.32 -2.03 -21.74
CA VAL A 287 -11.44 -2.90 -22.13
C VAL A 287 -12.64 -2.06 -22.64
N ASN A 288 -12.86 -0.88 -22.08
CA ASN A 288 -13.97 0.04 -22.43
C ASN A 288 -13.41 1.33 -23.04
N ASN A 289 -12.68 1.39 -24.01
CA ASN A 289 -12.09 2.46 -24.85
C ASN A 289 -12.42 3.95 -24.52
N THR A 290 -12.94 4.29 -23.33
CA THR A 290 -13.29 5.64 -22.93
C THR A 290 -12.21 6.25 -22.04
N TYR A 291 -11.69 7.43 -22.43
CA TYR A 291 -10.76 8.24 -21.63
C TYR A 291 -11.49 9.49 -21.15
N PRO A 292 -11.25 9.93 -19.90
CA PRO A 292 -11.80 11.19 -19.43
C PRO A 292 -11.16 12.37 -20.15
N ASP A 293 -11.93 13.45 -20.33
CA ASP A 293 -11.38 14.74 -20.75
C ASP A 293 -10.65 15.39 -19.57
N VAL A 294 -9.37 15.73 -19.74
CA VAL A 294 -8.52 16.27 -18.67
C VAL A 294 -8.14 17.71 -18.98
N LYS A 295 -8.57 18.63 -18.10
CA LYS A 295 -8.30 20.05 -18.22
C LYS A 295 -7.37 20.54 -17.10
N ILE A 296 -6.30 21.24 -17.46
CA ILE A 296 -5.42 21.93 -16.52
C ILE A 296 -5.92 23.36 -16.35
N VAL A 297 -6.09 23.81 -15.11
CA VAL A 297 -6.49 25.18 -14.77
C VAL A 297 -5.36 25.88 -14.06
N ASP A 298 -4.96 27.02 -14.62
CA ASP A 298 -3.93 27.91 -14.03
C ASP A 298 -4.55 28.79 -12.93
N MET A 299 -4.23 28.46 -11.69
CA MET A 299 -4.71 29.21 -10.52
C MET A 299 -4.07 30.60 -10.38
N ARG A 300 -2.99 30.92 -11.14
CA ARG A 300 -2.41 32.27 -11.20
C ARG A 300 -3.35 33.21 -11.93
N ASN A 301 -3.91 32.77 -13.06
CA ASN A 301 -4.88 33.52 -13.84
C ASN A 301 -6.17 33.74 -13.04
N GLU A 302 -6.67 32.71 -12.35
CA GLU A 302 -7.83 32.83 -11.47
C GLU A 302 -7.61 33.93 -10.41
N LEU A 303 -6.42 33.97 -9.79
CA LEU A 303 -6.05 35.01 -8.82
C LEU A 303 -5.96 36.40 -9.44
N ALA A 304 -5.34 36.53 -10.63
CA ALA A 304 -5.19 37.79 -11.35
C ALA A 304 -6.56 38.38 -11.73
N GLU A 305 -7.52 37.53 -12.07
CA GLU A 305 -8.89 37.89 -12.38
C GLU A 305 -9.78 38.07 -11.13
N GLY A 306 -9.19 38.07 -9.94
CA GLY A 306 -9.87 38.35 -8.67
C GLY A 306 -10.49 37.13 -7.94
N ASN A 307 -10.37 35.92 -8.48
CA ASN A 307 -10.82 34.72 -7.77
C ASN A 307 -9.84 34.33 -6.64
N LYS A 308 -10.23 34.61 -5.41
CA LYS A 308 -9.47 34.25 -4.19
C LYS A 308 -9.85 32.89 -3.61
N SER A 309 -10.84 32.20 -4.18
CA SER A 309 -11.30 30.88 -3.78
C SER A 309 -10.17 29.84 -3.93
N ILE A 310 -10.31 28.71 -3.20
CA ILE A 310 -9.48 27.51 -3.42
C ILE A 310 -9.94 26.73 -4.67
N PHE A 311 -11.14 27.02 -5.17
CA PHE A 311 -11.71 26.43 -6.38
C PHE A 311 -11.67 27.43 -7.54
N SER A 312 -11.22 26.97 -8.69
CA SER A 312 -11.36 27.72 -9.94
C SER A 312 -12.82 27.87 -10.32
N ARG A 313 -13.14 28.90 -11.07
CA ARG A 313 -14.51 29.09 -11.61
C ARG A 313 -14.95 27.90 -12.46
N ASP A 314 -14.03 27.36 -13.23
CA ASP A 314 -14.27 26.20 -14.08
C ASP A 314 -14.64 24.96 -13.26
N LEU A 315 -13.90 24.66 -12.19
CA LEU A 315 -14.26 23.56 -11.29
C LEU A 315 -15.60 23.79 -10.60
N GLN A 316 -15.90 25.01 -10.14
CA GLN A 316 -17.20 25.33 -9.53
C GLN A 316 -18.36 25.12 -10.49
N ASN A 317 -18.23 25.57 -11.75
CA ASN A 317 -19.26 25.41 -12.76
C ASN A 317 -19.49 23.93 -13.11
N ASN A 318 -18.43 23.13 -13.21
CA ASN A 318 -18.56 21.72 -13.50
C ASN A 318 -19.12 20.91 -12.30
N ILE A 319 -18.82 21.31 -11.05
CA ILE A 319 -19.49 20.74 -9.88
C ILE A 319 -20.99 21.02 -9.94
N LEU A 320 -21.40 22.27 -10.21
CA LEU A 320 -22.82 22.62 -10.34
C LEU A 320 -23.53 21.81 -11.43
N LYS A 321 -22.87 21.65 -12.59
CA LYS A 321 -23.39 20.84 -13.70
C LYS A 321 -23.57 19.38 -13.29
N ALA A 322 -22.57 18.75 -12.68
CA ALA A 322 -22.64 17.36 -12.23
C ALA A 322 -23.77 17.17 -11.20
N LEU A 323 -23.87 18.06 -10.20
CA LEU A 323 -24.93 18.02 -9.20
C LEU A 323 -26.33 18.20 -9.79
N SER A 324 -26.48 19.08 -10.79
CA SER A 324 -27.76 19.29 -11.47
C SER A 324 -28.23 18.07 -12.29
N ASN A 325 -27.27 17.26 -12.76
CA ASN A 325 -27.54 16.01 -13.48
C ASN A 325 -27.74 14.81 -12.54
N GLY A 326 -27.63 14.97 -11.21
CA GLY A 326 -27.67 13.87 -10.26
C GLY A 326 -26.42 12.97 -10.29
N GLU A 327 -25.32 13.49 -10.83
CA GLU A 327 -24.04 12.81 -10.93
C GLU A 327 -23.17 13.07 -9.69
N GLN A 328 -22.17 12.21 -9.46
CA GLN A 328 -21.29 12.32 -8.32
C GLN A 328 -19.95 12.97 -8.67
N VAL A 329 -19.36 13.62 -7.68
CA VAL A 329 -18.08 14.34 -7.80
C VAL A 329 -17.06 13.80 -6.81
N ILE A 330 -15.81 13.66 -7.25
CA ILE A 330 -14.67 13.38 -6.38
C ILE A 330 -13.76 14.61 -6.32
N LEU A 331 -13.50 15.12 -5.12
CA LEU A 331 -12.52 16.18 -4.88
C LEU A 331 -11.29 15.60 -4.19
N PHE A 332 -10.20 15.58 -4.93
CA PHE A 332 -8.94 14.99 -4.50
C PHE A 332 -7.96 16.05 -4.00
N LEU A 333 -7.43 15.82 -2.79
CA LEU A 333 -6.33 16.60 -2.22
C LEU A 333 -5.19 15.67 -1.86
N ASN A 334 -4.03 15.81 -2.47
CA ASN A 334 -2.87 15.05 -2.04
C ASN A 334 -2.24 15.68 -0.81
N ARG A 335 -2.61 15.18 0.38
CA ARG A 335 -2.00 15.56 1.65
C ARG A 335 -1.40 14.34 2.33
N ARG A 336 -0.11 14.09 2.11
CA ARG A 336 0.71 13.24 2.99
C ARG A 336 1.70 14.12 3.73
N GLY A 337 1.69 14.07 5.06
CA GLY A 337 2.70 14.69 5.91
C GLY A 337 2.61 16.22 6.05
N PHE A 338 3.53 16.75 6.83
CA PHE A 338 3.69 18.17 7.14
C PHE A 338 4.57 18.89 6.10
N SER A 339 4.49 18.56 4.80
CA SER A 339 5.28 19.28 3.80
C SER A 339 4.76 20.71 3.68
N ASN A 340 5.28 21.57 4.54
CA ASN A 340 5.08 22.99 4.48
C ASN A 340 6.14 23.55 3.52
N PHE A 341 5.75 23.89 2.32
CA PHE A 341 6.58 24.65 1.41
C PHE A 341 6.05 26.08 1.27
N VAL A 342 6.89 26.94 0.76
CA VAL A 342 6.55 28.34 0.51
C VAL A 342 6.48 28.55 -0.99
N SER A 343 5.34 29.01 -1.49
CA SER A 343 5.13 29.30 -2.91
C SER A 343 4.52 30.68 -3.14
N CYS A 344 4.82 31.24 -4.28
CA CYS A 344 4.20 32.46 -4.76
C CYS A 344 2.91 32.12 -5.52
N ARG A 345 1.78 32.68 -5.09
CA ARG A 345 0.50 32.47 -5.77
C ARG A 345 0.36 33.25 -7.08
N SER A 346 1.20 34.31 -7.27
CA SER A 346 1.15 35.15 -8.49
C SER A 346 1.92 34.54 -9.66
N CYS A 347 3.04 33.85 -9.41
CA CYS A 347 3.86 33.26 -10.48
C CYS A 347 4.16 31.77 -10.32
N GLY A 348 3.68 31.14 -9.25
CA GLY A 348 3.92 29.71 -9.01
C GLY A 348 5.31 29.38 -8.47
N HIS A 349 6.24 30.35 -8.34
CA HIS A 349 7.60 30.09 -7.87
C HIS A 349 7.64 29.40 -6.52
N VAL A 350 8.46 28.33 -6.41
CA VAL A 350 8.74 27.61 -5.18
C VAL A 350 10.22 27.64 -4.88
N MET A 351 10.60 27.92 -3.64
CA MET A 351 11.99 27.98 -3.21
C MET A 351 12.68 26.63 -3.31
N LYS A 352 13.68 26.49 -4.21
CA LYS A 352 14.47 25.26 -4.44
C LYS A 352 15.87 25.38 -3.88
N CYS A 353 16.42 24.26 -3.41
CA CYS A 353 17.81 24.17 -2.99
C CYS A 353 18.74 24.11 -4.21
N ASN A 354 19.65 25.07 -4.32
CA ASN A 354 20.60 25.14 -5.44
C ASN A 354 21.56 23.95 -5.51
N ASN A 355 21.79 23.26 -4.37
CA ASN A 355 22.71 22.12 -4.33
C ASN A 355 22.04 20.78 -4.68
N CYS A 356 20.73 20.64 -4.39
CA CYS A 356 20.01 19.36 -4.47
C CYS A 356 18.86 19.39 -5.47
N ASN A 357 18.50 20.56 -5.97
CA ASN A 357 17.36 20.81 -6.85
C ASN A 357 16.00 20.28 -6.34
N VAL A 358 15.88 20.07 -5.01
CA VAL A 358 14.63 19.75 -4.33
C VAL A 358 14.07 21.00 -3.65
N ASN A 359 12.78 21.03 -3.40
CA ASN A 359 12.14 22.14 -2.72
C ASN A 359 12.55 22.20 -1.24
N TYR A 360 12.70 23.43 -0.72
CA TYR A 360 12.91 23.64 0.71
C TYR A 360 11.64 23.32 1.50
N THR A 361 11.81 22.72 2.66
CA THR A 361 10.74 22.51 3.64
C THR A 361 10.74 23.65 4.67
N PHE A 362 9.57 24.22 4.94
CA PHE A 362 9.41 25.26 5.95
C PHE A 362 9.30 24.66 7.36
N HIS A 363 10.15 25.12 8.26
CA HIS A 363 10.13 24.76 9.67
C HIS A 363 9.53 25.87 10.52
N LYS A 364 8.29 25.67 10.97
CA LYS A 364 7.55 26.67 11.77
C LYS A 364 8.27 27.02 13.08
N SER A 365 8.96 26.05 13.72
CA SER A 365 9.67 26.25 15.00
C SER A 365 10.82 27.25 14.93
N ILE A 366 11.50 27.32 13.79
CA ILE A 366 12.64 28.22 13.57
C ILE A 366 12.33 29.31 12.55
N ASN A 367 11.13 29.33 11.98
CA ASN A 367 10.67 30.24 10.93
C ASN A 367 11.65 30.35 9.74
N LYS A 368 12.19 29.20 9.30
CA LYS A 368 13.18 29.11 8.20
C LYS A 368 12.84 27.98 7.24
N LEU A 369 13.43 28.06 6.04
CA LEU A 369 13.40 27.01 5.03
C LEU A 369 14.65 26.15 5.15
N MET A 370 14.50 24.81 5.09
CA MET A 370 15.63 23.86 5.18
C MET A 370 15.55 22.82 4.07
N CYS A 371 16.68 22.48 3.51
CA CYS A 371 16.84 21.34 2.61
C CYS A 371 17.18 20.09 3.41
N HIS A 372 16.34 19.04 3.36
CA HIS A 372 16.56 17.80 4.09
C HIS A 372 17.55 16.82 3.44
N TYR A 373 18.12 17.21 2.31
CA TYR A 373 19.17 16.43 1.62
C TYR A 373 20.59 16.95 1.91
N CYS A 374 20.78 18.26 2.08
CA CYS A 374 22.11 18.82 2.36
C CYS A 374 22.16 19.69 3.61
N GLY A 375 21.04 19.88 4.32
CA GLY A 375 20.97 20.66 5.55
C GLY A 375 21.01 22.19 5.33
N LYS A 376 21.10 22.68 4.09
CA LYS A 376 21.15 24.14 3.81
C LYS A 376 19.90 24.84 4.34
N ILE A 377 20.11 25.92 5.10
CA ILE A 377 19.05 26.72 5.71
C ILE A 377 19.03 28.10 5.05
N VAL A 378 17.84 28.59 4.70
CA VAL A 378 17.63 29.93 4.14
C VAL A 378 16.45 30.62 4.83
N GLN A 379 16.41 31.94 4.79
CA GLN A 379 15.29 32.72 5.33
C GLN A 379 14.06 32.57 4.44
N VAL A 380 12.87 32.69 5.06
CA VAL A 380 11.61 32.79 4.30
C VAL A 380 11.55 34.15 3.64
N PRO A 381 11.42 34.24 2.32
CA PRO A 381 11.33 35.51 1.65
C PRO A 381 10.01 36.23 1.94
N THR A 382 10.03 37.51 2.15
CA THR A 382 8.84 38.36 2.36
C THR A 382 8.18 38.77 1.05
N VAL A 383 8.96 38.80 -0.03
CA VAL A 383 8.54 39.04 -1.41
C VAL A 383 9.07 37.92 -2.30
N CYS A 384 8.37 37.62 -3.36
CA CYS A 384 8.81 36.60 -4.30
C CYS A 384 10.11 37.02 -5.01
N PRO A 385 11.18 36.21 -4.99
CA PRO A 385 12.44 36.56 -5.66
C PRO A 385 12.31 36.61 -7.19
N GLU A 386 11.31 35.96 -7.78
CA GLU A 386 11.11 35.92 -9.24
C GLU A 386 10.27 37.12 -9.74
N CYS A 387 9.11 37.38 -9.10
CA CYS A 387 8.15 38.36 -9.61
C CYS A 387 7.90 39.56 -8.68
N GLY A 388 8.59 39.65 -7.53
CA GLY A 388 8.43 40.75 -6.57
C GLY A 388 7.09 40.77 -5.81
N SER A 389 6.19 39.84 -6.06
CA SER A 389 4.86 39.78 -5.44
C SER A 389 4.92 39.52 -3.95
N LYS A 390 4.02 40.17 -3.19
CA LYS A 390 3.80 39.90 -1.74
C LYS A 390 2.92 38.66 -1.48
N TYR A 391 2.38 38.00 -2.51
CA TYR A 391 1.55 36.81 -2.38
C TYR A 391 2.35 35.51 -2.24
N ILE A 392 3.53 35.59 -1.62
CA ILE A 392 4.31 34.42 -1.22
C ILE A 392 3.88 33.95 0.16
N ARG A 393 3.43 32.71 0.28
CA ARG A 393 2.83 32.18 1.51
C ARG A 393 3.10 30.68 1.67
N HIS A 394 2.91 30.22 2.90
CA HIS A 394 2.83 28.78 3.18
C HIS A 394 1.62 28.17 2.48
N PHE A 395 1.84 27.05 1.84
CA PHE A 395 0.78 26.29 1.21
C PHE A 395 0.34 25.17 2.18
N GLY A 396 -0.94 25.13 2.54
CA GLY A 396 -1.51 24.08 3.40
C GLY A 396 -3.02 24.25 3.55
N SER A 397 -3.79 23.38 2.91
CA SER A 397 -5.23 23.21 3.15
C SER A 397 -5.48 21.79 3.59
N GLY A 398 -6.32 21.56 4.62
CA GLY A 398 -6.79 20.23 5.02
C GLY A 398 -8.09 19.88 4.31
N THR A 399 -8.44 18.61 4.30
CA THR A 399 -9.73 18.11 3.80
C THR A 399 -10.91 18.75 4.52
N GLU A 400 -10.77 19.09 5.80
CA GLU A 400 -11.76 19.85 6.57
C GLU A 400 -12.04 21.24 5.99
N LYS A 401 -10.99 21.95 5.62
CA LYS A 401 -11.15 23.27 5.00
C LYS A 401 -11.82 23.17 3.64
N ILE A 402 -11.47 22.14 2.86
CA ILE A 402 -12.11 21.89 1.56
C ILE A 402 -13.59 21.59 1.77
N GLN A 403 -13.93 20.72 2.73
CA GLN A 403 -15.31 20.41 3.06
C GLN A 403 -16.09 21.66 3.46
N TYR A 404 -15.55 22.48 4.33
CA TYR A 404 -16.17 23.74 4.75
C TYR A 404 -16.44 24.69 3.55
N GLU A 405 -15.46 24.85 2.64
CA GLU A 405 -15.63 25.70 1.47
C GLU A 405 -16.64 25.10 0.46
N VAL A 406 -16.68 23.77 0.31
CA VAL A 406 -17.72 23.08 -0.50
C VAL A 406 -19.11 23.32 0.06
N GLU A 407 -19.32 23.12 1.37
CA GLU A 407 -20.60 23.31 2.03
C GLU A 407 -21.08 24.77 1.97
N LYS A 408 -20.14 25.72 1.99
CA LYS A 408 -20.44 27.15 1.82
C LYS A 408 -20.89 27.50 0.40
N ILE A 409 -20.26 26.93 -0.63
CA ILE A 409 -20.55 27.24 -2.04
C ILE A 409 -21.75 26.41 -2.54
N PHE A 410 -21.86 25.16 -2.09
CA PHE A 410 -22.89 24.19 -2.50
C PHE A 410 -23.68 23.67 -1.28
N PRO A 411 -24.50 24.50 -0.63
CA PRO A 411 -25.13 24.16 0.65
C PRO A 411 -26.16 23.02 0.57
N LYS A 412 -26.60 22.65 -0.64
CA LYS A 412 -27.53 21.54 -0.86
C LYS A 412 -26.80 20.20 -1.12
N ALA A 413 -25.49 20.22 -1.37
CA ALA A 413 -24.73 19.02 -1.67
C ALA A 413 -24.42 18.21 -0.42
N ARG A 414 -24.66 16.92 -0.46
CA ARG A 414 -24.30 15.98 0.60
C ARG A 414 -22.83 15.60 0.46
N THR A 415 -22.02 15.96 1.45
CA THR A 415 -20.58 15.73 1.41
C THR A 415 -20.18 14.53 2.26
N LEU A 416 -19.20 13.75 1.79
CA LEU A 416 -18.48 12.74 2.58
C LEU A 416 -16.99 13.05 2.56
N ARG A 417 -16.34 12.89 3.73
CA ARG A 417 -14.89 13.06 3.87
C ARG A 417 -14.21 11.72 4.15
N MET A 418 -13.11 11.46 3.43
CA MET A 418 -12.33 10.24 3.56
C MET A 418 -10.84 10.56 3.67
N ASP A 419 -10.34 10.59 4.89
CA ASP A 419 -8.95 10.81 5.26
C ASP A 419 -8.54 9.93 6.45
N LEU A 420 -7.31 10.07 6.93
CA LEU A 420 -6.83 9.30 8.07
C LEU A 420 -7.65 9.54 9.35
N ASP A 421 -8.13 10.76 9.56
CA ASP A 421 -8.84 11.12 10.78
C ASP A 421 -10.25 10.49 10.81
N THR A 422 -10.91 10.42 9.64
CA THR A 422 -12.25 9.82 9.49
C THR A 422 -12.24 8.29 9.40
N THR A 423 -11.08 7.69 9.13
CA THR A 423 -10.95 6.23 8.90
C THR A 423 -10.25 5.46 10.02
N THR A 424 -10.14 6.04 11.21
CA THR A 424 -9.48 5.42 12.38
C THR A 424 -10.25 4.24 12.98
N ARG A 425 -11.58 4.23 12.89
CA ARG A 425 -12.42 3.16 13.44
C ARG A 425 -12.48 1.95 12.51
N LYS A 426 -12.62 0.75 13.08
CA LYS A 426 -12.78 -0.50 12.32
C LYS A 426 -13.99 -0.37 11.38
N ASN A 427 -13.81 -0.67 10.10
CA ASN A 427 -14.80 -0.62 9.01
C ASN A 427 -15.26 0.78 8.56
N SER A 428 -14.80 1.89 9.17
CA SER A 428 -15.23 3.24 8.74
C SER A 428 -14.91 3.53 7.27
N HIS A 429 -13.76 3.07 6.79
CA HIS A 429 -13.39 3.15 5.38
C HIS A 429 -14.43 2.49 4.46
N GLN A 430 -14.82 1.27 4.77
CA GLN A 430 -15.81 0.52 3.99
C GLN A 430 -17.18 1.18 4.02
N THR A 431 -17.62 1.62 5.20
CA THR A 431 -18.92 2.32 5.37
C THR A 431 -19.00 3.61 4.55
N ILE A 432 -17.91 4.41 4.51
CA ILE A 432 -17.87 5.65 3.70
C ILE A 432 -18.02 5.30 2.21
N LEU A 433 -17.31 4.27 1.75
CA LEU A 433 -17.36 3.85 0.35
C LEU A 433 -18.72 3.27 -0.06
N GLU A 434 -19.34 2.47 0.81
CA GLU A 434 -20.69 1.92 0.59
C GLU A 434 -21.73 3.05 0.49
N LYS A 435 -21.69 4.04 1.40
CA LYS A 435 -22.56 5.21 1.35
C LYS A 435 -22.39 5.97 0.04
N PHE A 436 -21.15 6.23 -0.39
CA PHE A 436 -20.93 6.95 -1.65
C PHE A 436 -21.38 6.13 -2.86
N ARG A 437 -21.15 4.82 -2.87
CA ARG A 437 -21.64 3.93 -3.94
C ARG A 437 -23.16 3.89 -4.05
N ASN A 438 -23.84 3.88 -2.89
CA ASN A 438 -25.30 3.88 -2.82
C ASN A 438 -25.93 5.25 -3.09
N GLN A 439 -25.12 6.24 -3.48
CA GLN A 439 -25.56 7.62 -3.76
C GLN A 439 -26.14 8.33 -2.53
N ASP A 440 -25.73 7.95 -1.32
CA ASP A 440 -26.10 8.65 -0.09
C ASP A 440 -25.36 10.01 0.05
N ALA A 441 -24.37 10.26 -0.83
CA ALA A 441 -23.66 11.52 -0.93
C ALA A 441 -23.31 11.87 -2.38
N ASP A 442 -23.22 13.16 -2.64
CA ASP A 442 -23.01 13.75 -3.95
C ASP A 442 -21.52 14.06 -4.20
N ILE A 443 -20.81 14.49 -3.16
CA ILE A 443 -19.40 14.87 -3.25
C ILE A 443 -18.55 14.06 -2.24
N LEU A 444 -17.56 13.34 -2.75
CA LEU A 444 -16.54 12.67 -1.94
C LEU A 444 -15.25 13.49 -1.91
N ILE A 445 -14.87 13.96 -0.73
CA ILE A 445 -13.65 14.73 -0.51
C ILE A 445 -12.63 13.83 0.17
N GLY A 446 -11.43 13.69 -0.40
CA GLY A 446 -10.45 12.85 0.28
C GLY A 446 -9.05 12.93 -0.28
N THR A 447 -8.20 12.09 0.31
CA THR A 447 -6.77 12.00 -0.02
C THR A 447 -6.48 10.76 -0.87
N GLN A 448 -5.26 10.27 -0.88
CA GLN A 448 -4.85 9.09 -1.66
C GLN A 448 -5.72 7.83 -1.46
N MET A 449 -6.53 7.80 -0.40
CA MET A 449 -7.43 6.67 -0.14
C MET A 449 -8.55 6.56 -1.18
N ILE A 450 -8.97 7.67 -1.80
CA ILE A 450 -10.00 7.68 -2.85
C ILE A 450 -9.43 7.42 -4.25
N ALA A 451 -8.12 7.56 -4.43
CA ALA A 451 -7.47 7.32 -5.71
C ALA A 451 -7.37 5.82 -6.07
N LYS A 452 -7.58 4.90 -5.11
CA LYS A 452 -7.18 3.50 -5.23
C LYS A 452 -8.33 2.51 -5.11
N GLY A 453 -8.32 1.49 -6.00
CA GLY A 453 -9.12 0.27 -5.85
C GLY A 453 -10.63 0.41 -5.86
N LEU A 454 -11.17 1.58 -6.21
CA LEU A 454 -12.59 1.90 -6.11
C LEU A 454 -13.19 2.10 -7.49
N ASP A 455 -14.41 1.62 -7.66
CA ASP A 455 -15.20 1.79 -8.86
C ASP A 455 -16.53 2.47 -8.50
N PHE A 456 -16.73 3.66 -9.06
CA PHE A 456 -17.93 4.48 -8.87
C PHE A 456 -18.51 4.84 -10.24
N PRO A 457 -19.51 4.10 -10.71
CA PRO A 457 -20.04 4.28 -12.07
C PRO A 457 -20.70 5.65 -12.30
N ASN A 458 -21.20 6.30 -11.23
CA ASN A 458 -21.90 7.58 -11.30
C ASN A 458 -20.99 8.82 -11.17
N VAL A 459 -19.67 8.63 -11.09
CA VAL A 459 -18.73 9.75 -10.99
C VAL A 459 -18.40 10.29 -12.37
N SER A 460 -18.90 11.49 -12.66
CA SER A 460 -18.64 12.22 -13.91
C SER A 460 -17.48 13.23 -13.78
N LEU A 461 -17.27 13.79 -12.59
CA LEU A 461 -16.26 14.83 -12.37
C LEU A 461 -15.27 14.45 -11.29
N VAL A 462 -13.99 14.63 -11.61
CA VAL A 462 -12.88 14.55 -10.64
C VAL A 462 -12.12 15.87 -10.60
N GLY A 463 -12.08 16.52 -9.43
CA GLY A 463 -11.32 17.75 -9.20
C GLY A 463 -10.05 17.48 -8.40
N VAL A 464 -8.87 17.70 -8.97
CA VAL A 464 -7.59 17.75 -8.26
C VAL A 464 -7.38 19.17 -7.74
N ILE A 465 -7.55 19.37 -6.43
CA ILE A 465 -7.61 20.72 -5.83
C ILE A 465 -6.26 21.43 -5.86
N SER A 466 -5.16 20.69 -5.72
CA SER A 466 -3.81 21.24 -5.86
C SER A 466 -2.83 20.12 -6.19
N ALA A 467 -2.39 20.08 -7.43
CA ALA A 467 -1.31 19.18 -7.85
C ALA A 467 0.04 19.58 -7.23
N ASP A 468 0.20 20.87 -6.90
CA ASP A 468 1.43 21.46 -6.34
C ASP A 468 1.82 20.86 -4.99
N LEU A 469 0.86 20.36 -4.19
CA LEU A 469 1.16 19.78 -2.88
C LEU A 469 2.05 18.54 -2.95
N SER A 470 1.82 17.68 -3.91
CA SER A 470 2.66 16.49 -4.13
C SER A 470 3.95 16.82 -4.86
N LEU A 471 3.85 17.69 -5.87
CA LEU A 471 4.98 18.11 -6.66
C LEU A 471 6.07 18.79 -5.80
N ASN A 472 5.66 19.51 -4.77
CA ASN A 472 6.53 20.30 -3.92
C ASN A 472 6.83 19.65 -2.55
N SER A 473 6.71 18.31 -2.42
CA SER A 473 6.95 17.61 -1.15
C SER A 473 8.41 17.68 -0.67
N GLY A 474 9.35 18.07 -1.51
CA GLY A 474 10.78 18.12 -1.19
C GLY A 474 11.48 16.77 -1.30
N ASP A 475 10.81 15.73 -1.76
CA ASP A 475 11.39 14.42 -2.04
C ASP A 475 11.90 14.32 -3.48
N TYR A 476 12.93 13.51 -3.73
CA TYR A 476 13.50 13.33 -5.06
C TYR A 476 12.52 12.73 -6.08
N ASN A 477 11.54 11.97 -5.60
CA ASN A 477 10.52 11.30 -6.40
C ASN A 477 9.17 12.04 -6.42
N SER A 478 9.16 13.32 -6.07
CA SER A 478 7.94 14.14 -6.02
C SER A 478 7.19 14.18 -7.36
N SER A 479 7.92 14.32 -8.46
CA SER A 479 7.34 14.30 -9.81
C SER A 479 6.73 12.96 -10.15
N GLU A 480 7.43 11.86 -9.88
CA GLU A 480 6.94 10.50 -10.09
C GLU A 480 5.66 10.24 -9.29
N ASN A 481 5.67 10.55 -7.99
CA ASN A 481 4.50 10.39 -7.14
C ASN A 481 3.31 11.25 -7.60
N THR A 482 3.58 12.45 -8.10
CA THR A 482 2.53 13.36 -8.60
C THR A 482 1.92 12.82 -9.89
N PHE A 483 2.77 12.40 -10.85
CA PHE A 483 2.31 11.77 -12.08
C PHE A 483 1.42 10.56 -11.79
N GLN A 484 1.89 9.64 -10.95
CA GLN A 484 1.16 8.42 -10.57
C GLN A 484 -0.19 8.75 -9.94
N LEU A 485 -0.23 9.68 -9.00
CA LEU A 485 -1.46 10.06 -8.31
C LEU A 485 -2.46 10.75 -9.24
N VAL A 486 -2.02 11.71 -10.03
CA VAL A 486 -2.90 12.44 -10.97
C VAL A 486 -3.49 11.47 -11.99
N THR A 487 -2.66 10.60 -12.56
CA THR A 487 -3.10 9.58 -13.53
C THR A 487 -4.08 8.58 -12.91
N GLN A 488 -3.82 8.13 -11.67
CA GLN A 488 -4.74 7.21 -10.97
C GLN A 488 -6.09 7.85 -10.67
N VAL A 489 -6.09 9.10 -10.21
CA VAL A 489 -7.31 9.85 -9.89
C VAL A 489 -8.08 10.18 -11.16
N ALA A 490 -7.40 10.59 -12.23
CA ALA A 490 -8.00 10.80 -13.54
C ALA A 490 -8.71 9.54 -14.06
N GLY A 491 -8.10 8.37 -13.85
CA GLY A 491 -8.70 7.10 -14.21
C GLY A 491 -9.98 6.72 -13.43
N ARG A 492 -10.47 7.55 -12.50
CA ARG A 492 -11.75 7.32 -11.77
C ARG A 492 -12.96 7.95 -12.43
N ALA A 493 -12.77 8.95 -13.28
CA ALA A 493 -13.85 9.56 -14.04
C ALA A 493 -14.22 8.71 -15.27
N GLY A 494 -15.50 8.66 -15.62
CA GLY A 494 -15.98 8.09 -16.89
C GLY A 494 -15.80 6.57 -17.02
N ARG A 495 -16.32 5.78 -16.08
CA ARG A 495 -16.20 4.31 -16.12
C ARG A 495 -17.43 3.56 -16.60
N ALA A 496 -18.55 4.25 -16.71
CA ALA A 496 -19.78 3.74 -17.30
C ALA A 496 -20.12 4.55 -18.57
N ASP A 497 -21.37 4.63 -18.92
CA ASP A 497 -21.87 5.39 -20.07
C ASP A 497 -21.79 6.92 -19.88
N VAL A 498 -21.25 7.39 -18.75
CA VAL A 498 -21.08 8.81 -18.41
C VAL A 498 -19.72 9.30 -18.87
N SER A 499 -19.68 10.35 -19.69
CA SER A 499 -18.44 11.02 -20.10
C SER A 499 -17.75 11.62 -18.88
N GLY A 500 -16.54 11.14 -18.58
CA GLY A 500 -15.77 11.59 -17.44
C GLY A 500 -14.98 12.86 -17.72
N GLN A 501 -14.99 13.80 -16.77
CA GLN A 501 -14.16 15.01 -16.82
C GLN A 501 -13.22 15.10 -15.61
N VAL A 502 -12.00 15.59 -15.85
CA VAL A 502 -11.00 15.79 -14.81
C VAL A 502 -10.48 17.22 -14.85
N ILE A 503 -10.53 17.91 -13.74
CA ILE A 503 -10.00 19.28 -13.63
C ILE A 503 -8.82 19.28 -12.66
N ILE A 504 -7.64 19.62 -13.17
CA ILE A 504 -6.39 19.71 -12.40
C ILE A 504 -6.08 21.17 -12.12
N GLN A 505 -6.20 21.61 -10.88
CA GLN A 505 -5.82 22.95 -10.46
C GLN A 505 -4.36 23.00 -10.03
N THR A 506 -3.61 23.93 -10.57
CA THR A 506 -2.18 24.11 -10.25
C THR A 506 -1.73 25.57 -10.40
N TYR A 507 -0.67 25.95 -9.66
CA TYR A 507 0.05 27.21 -9.84
C TYR A 507 1.25 27.07 -10.77
N ASN A 508 1.50 25.86 -11.31
CA ASN A 508 2.60 25.57 -12.22
C ASN A 508 2.14 24.69 -13.39
N PRO A 509 1.23 25.21 -14.25
CA PRO A 509 0.66 24.44 -15.35
C PRO A 509 1.67 24.01 -16.40
N GLU A 510 2.82 24.70 -16.50
CA GLU A 510 3.89 24.37 -17.45
C GLU A 510 4.77 23.20 -16.99
N ASN A 511 4.57 22.70 -15.75
CA ASN A 511 5.37 21.60 -15.24
C ASN A 511 5.16 20.33 -16.07
N TYR A 512 6.26 19.74 -16.57
CA TYR A 512 6.23 18.56 -17.44
C TYR A 512 5.42 17.39 -16.83
N CYS A 513 5.58 17.14 -15.52
CA CYS A 513 4.88 16.06 -14.83
C CYS A 513 3.36 16.23 -14.93
N ILE A 514 2.83 17.45 -14.74
CA ILE A 514 1.39 17.75 -14.82
C ILE A 514 0.92 17.66 -16.28
N GLN A 515 1.72 18.16 -17.22
CA GLN A 515 1.40 18.11 -18.65
C GLN A 515 1.29 16.67 -19.16
N TYR A 516 2.28 15.83 -18.84
CA TYR A 516 2.24 14.41 -19.23
C TYR A 516 1.16 13.63 -18.49
N ALA A 517 0.91 13.92 -17.20
CA ALA A 517 -0.15 13.27 -16.46
C ALA A 517 -1.54 13.58 -17.04
N ALA A 518 -1.77 14.82 -17.49
CA ALA A 518 -3.02 15.21 -18.15
C ALA A 518 -3.23 14.49 -19.49
N LYS A 519 -2.16 14.21 -20.22
CA LYS A 519 -2.19 13.43 -21.47
C LYS A 519 -2.15 11.92 -21.26
N ASN A 520 -2.00 11.46 -20.01
CA ASN A 520 -1.74 10.06 -19.65
C ASN A 520 -0.51 9.47 -20.38
N ASP A 521 0.49 10.33 -20.64
CA ASP A 521 1.71 9.96 -21.35
C ASP A 521 2.83 9.60 -20.38
N TYR A 522 2.90 8.31 -20.04
CA TYR A 522 3.93 7.79 -19.15
C TYR A 522 5.30 7.73 -19.83
N ILE A 523 5.37 7.50 -21.13
CA ILE A 523 6.64 7.30 -21.84
C ILE A 523 7.45 8.58 -21.90
N ASP A 524 6.84 9.67 -22.30
CA ASP A 524 7.53 10.97 -22.37
C ASP A 524 7.82 11.50 -20.97
N PHE A 525 6.93 11.28 -19.99
CA PHE A 525 7.23 11.55 -18.59
C PHE A 525 8.48 10.79 -18.11
N PHE A 526 8.56 9.48 -18.41
CA PHE A 526 9.73 8.66 -18.03
C PHE A 526 11.01 9.18 -18.69
N ASN A 527 10.97 9.50 -19.98
CA ASN A 527 12.14 9.94 -20.74
C ASN A 527 12.70 11.26 -20.16
N GLU A 528 11.85 12.19 -19.74
CA GLU A 528 12.27 13.45 -19.13
C GLU A 528 12.76 13.25 -17.69
N GLU A 529 12.01 12.52 -16.85
CA GLU A 529 12.34 12.25 -15.45
C GLU A 529 13.66 11.48 -15.31
N ILE A 530 13.92 10.50 -16.19
CA ILE A 530 15.13 9.67 -16.10
C ILE A 530 16.41 10.48 -16.34
N GLU A 531 16.37 11.50 -17.20
CA GLU A 531 17.51 12.38 -17.45
C GLU A 531 17.81 13.26 -16.24
N TYR A 532 16.78 13.80 -15.56
CA TYR A 532 16.98 14.53 -14.29
C TYR A 532 17.61 13.62 -13.22
N ARG A 533 17.17 12.38 -13.10
CA ARG A 533 17.74 11.43 -12.12
C ARG A 533 19.18 11.08 -12.43
N LYS A 534 19.53 10.94 -13.69
CA LYS A 534 20.90 10.68 -14.15
C LYS A 534 21.83 11.84 -13.79
N GLN A 535 21.43 13.07 -14.11
CA GLN A 535 22.22 14.28 -13.81
C GLN A 535 22.44 14.47 -12.30
N LEU A 536 21.40 14.21 -11.49
CA LEU A 536 21.41 14.40 -10.04
C LEU A 536 21.87 13.17 -9.26
N LYS A 537 22.23 12.09 -9.96
CA LYS A 537 22.63 10.79 -9.37
C LYS A 537 21.60 10.28 -8.35
N TYR A 538 20.31 10.33 -8.73
CA TYR A 538 19.23 9.71 -7.97
C TYR A 538 18.96 8.28 -8.48
N PRO A 539 18.27 7.43 -7.69
CA PRO A 539 17.89 6.10 -8.17
C PRO A 539 17.14 6.15 -9.52
N PRO A 540 17.49 5.32 -10.52
CA PRO A 540 18.36 4.12 -10.44
C PRO A 540 19.87 4.35 -10.63
N PHE A 541 20.36 5.57 -10.86
CA PHE A 541 21.77 5.84 -11.19
C PHE A 541 22.68 6.06 -9.97
N GLY A 542 22.09 6.34 -8.82
CA GLY A 542 22.78 6.50 -7.56
C GLY A 542 21.95 5.98 -6.42
N ASN A 543 22.60 5.78 -5.29
CA ASN A 543 21.98 5.29 -4.08
C ASN A 543 22.26 6.23 -2.92
N PHE A 544 21.36 6.30 -1.97
CA PHE A 544 21.60 7.01 -0.73
C PHE A 544 21.14 6.22 0.47
N PHE A 545 21.90 6.36 1.54
CA PHE A 545 21.67 5.72 2.81
C PHE A 545 21.44 6.79 3.88
N VAL A 546 20.30 6.75 4.54
CA VAL A 546 19.98 7.65 5.64
C VAL A 546 20.22 6.93 6.96
N VAL A 547 21.09 7.48 7.79
CA VAL A 547 21.34 7.04 9.16
C VAL A 547 20.66 8.04 10.08
N LEU A 548 19.59 7.60 10.75
CA LEU A 548 18.78 8.42 11.65
C LEU A 548 19.05 8.04 13.10
N PHE A 549 19.45 9.01 13.92
CA PHE A 549 19.56 8.87 15.36
C PHE A 549 18.32 9.48 16.03
N THR A 550 17.74 8.73 16.96
CA THR A 550 16.57 9.18 17.72
C THR A 550 16.83 8.97 19.22
N GLY A 551 16.81 10.06 19.99
CA GLY A 551 17.08 10.03 21.42
C GLY A 551 16.30 11.09 22.19
N VAL A 552 16.13 10.88 23.51
CA VAL A 552 15.45 11.84 24.42
C VAL A 552 16.36 13.02 24.75
N ASP A 553 17.67 12.76 24.89
CA ASP A 553 18.68 13.78 25.17
C ASP A 553 19.20 14.38 23.86
N TYR A 554 18.98 15.67 23.68
CA TYR A 554 19.41 16.42 22.49
C TYR A 554 20.94 16.38 22.32
N ASN A 555 21.66 16.77 23.39
CA ASN A 555 23.12 16.91 23.29
C ASN A 555 23.80 15.56 23.05
N LEU A 556 23.35 14.50 23.69
CA LEU A 556 23.85 13.15 23.46
C LEU A 556 23.56 12.68 22.02
N THR A 557 22.35 12.96 21.51
CA THR A 557 21.94 12.54 20.16
C THR A 557 22.79 13.21 19.09
N VAL A 558 23.00 14.51 19.20
CA VAL A 558 23.81 15.29 18.24
C VAL A 558 25.28 14.89 18.33
N ARG A 559 25.86 14.85 19.54
CA ARG A 559 27.27 14.48 19.74
C ARG A 559 27.61 13.10 19.17
N LEU A 560 26.78 12.09 19.41
CA LEU A 560 27.03 10.74 18.89
C LEU A 560 26.90 10.68 17.37
N LEU A 561 26.03 11.50 16.78
CA LEU A 561 25.92 11.59 15.33
C LEU A 561 27.12 12.32 14.70
N GLU A 562 27.62 13.38 15.36
CA GLU A 562 28.86 14.07 14.96
C GLU A 562 30.06 13.14 15.04
N GLU A 563 30.15 12.30 16.09
CA GLU A 563 31.19 11.29 16.19
C GLU A 563 31.09 10.25 15.07
N LEU A 564 29.87 9.82 14.72
CA LEU A 564 29.66 8.95 13.56
C LEU A 564 30.12 9.63 12.27
N HIS A 565 29.80 10.91 12.09
CA HIS A 565 30.22 11.68 10.92
C HIS A 565 31.76 11.74 10.82
N PHE A 566 32.43 12.03 11.92
CA PHE A 566 33.90 12.01 11.99
C PHE A 566 34.49 10.64 11.63
N ILE A 567 33.88 9.55 12.11
CA ILE A 567 34.29 8.18 11.74
C ILE A 567 34.08 7.98 10.23
N MET A 568 32.94 8.43 9.70
CA MET A 568 32.65 8.31 8.28
C MET A 568 33.66 9.11 7.43
N GLU A 569 33.98 10.35 7.79
CA GLU A 569 35.01 11.12 7.09
C GLU A 569 36.37 10.44 7.10
N HIS A 570 36.79 9.93 8.25
CA HIS A 570 38.09 9.25 8.41
C HIS A 570 38.22 8.00 7.52
N TYR A 571 37.13 7.24 7.32
CA TYR A 571 37.10 6.04 6.48
C TYR A 571 36.65 6.28 5.03
N ASN A 572 36.30 7.52 4.66
CA ASN A 572 35.91 7.88 3.29
C ASN A 572 37.18 8.17 2.43
N LYS A 573 37.98 7.15 2.25
CA LYS A 573 39.18 7.27 1.42
C LYS A 573 38.81 7.57 -0.04
N ASN A 574 39.53 8.50 -0.65
CA ASN A 574 39.33 8.95 -2.04
C ASN A 574 37.95 9.57 -2.33
N ASN A 575 37.25 10.08 -1.33
CA ASN A 575 35.94 10.72 -1.48
C ASN A 575 34.92 9.87 -2.28
N GLN A 576 34.92 8.54 -2.07
CA GLN A 576 34.02 7.62 -2.77
C GLN A 576 32.55 7.82 -2.37
N PHE A 577 32.31 8.41 -1.21
CA PHE A 577 30.99 8.66 -0.66
C PHE A 577 30.79 10.15 -0.44
N THR A 578 29.59 10.66 -0.83
CA THR A 578 29.20 12.02 -0.48
C THR A 578 28.48 11.99 0.86
N LEU A 579 29.04 12.65 1.88
CA LEU A 579 28.46 12.77 3.21
C LEU A 579 27.70 14.09 3.32
N LEU A 580 26.46 14.05 3.79
CA LEU A 580 25.59 15.21 3.97
C LEU A 580 25.03 15.19 5.40
N GLY A 581 25.19 16.27 6.10
CA GLY A 581 24.88 16.40 7.53
C GLY A 581 26.13 16.35 8.41
N PRO A 582 26.01 16.21 9.75
CA PRO A 582 24.79 15.98 10.54
C PRO A 582 23.73 17.07 10.41
N MET A 583 22.47 16.71 10.33
CA MET A 583 21.36 17.66 10.20
C MET A 583 20.09 17.15 10.88
N PRO A 584 19.17 18.03 11.30
CA PRO A 584 17.86 17.60 11.79
C PRO A 584 17.10 16.80 10.73
N ALA A 585 16.36 15.77 11.16
CA ALA A 585 15.42 15.07 10.30
C ALA A 585 14.24 15.98 9.89
N THR A 586 13.45 15.57 8.89
CA THR A 586 12.28 16.32 8.38
C THR A 586 11.33 16.70 9.51
N ILE A 587 11.09 15.77 10.44
CA ILE A 587 10.45 16.06 11.71
C ILE A 587 11.52 15.88 12.78
N SER A 588 12.05 16.98 13.27
CA SER A 588 13.19 17.01 14.19
C SER A 588 12.87 16.54 15.61
N LYS A 589 11.57 16.44 15.99
CA LYS A 589 11.14 15.96 17.30
C LYS A 589 9.78 15.23 17.20
N ILE A 590 9.70 13.98 17.68
CA ILE A 590 8.47 13.19 17.76
C ILE A 590 8.42 12.52 19.15
N ASN A 591 7.28 12.61 19.85
CA ASN A 591 7.08 11.99 21.17
C ASN A 591 8.23 12.30 22.16
N ASN A 592 8.63 13.56 22.22
CA ASN A 592 9.75 14.08 23.02
C ASN A 592 11.13 13.48 22.71
N LYS A 593 11.30 12.84 21.53
CA LYS A 593 12.58 12.34 21.06
C LYS A 593 13.10 13.22 19.92
N TYR A 594 14.35 13.65 20.04
CA TYR A 594 15.04 14.41 19.01
C TYR A 594 15.52 13.47 17.90
N ARG A 595 15.49 13.94 16.64
CA ARG A 595 15.78 13.16 15.44
C ARG A 595 16.78 13.92 14.58
N TYR A 596 17.94 13.31 14.38
CA TYR A 596 19.04 13.84 13.59
C TYR A 596 19.58 12.78 12.64
N GLN A 597 20.06 13.19 11.47
CA GLN A 597 20.44 12.27 10.41
C GLN A 597 21.73 12.65 9.70
N ILE A 598 22.36 11.63 9.10
CA ILE A 598 23.40 11.74 8.09
C ILE A 598 22.88 11.04 6.83
N VAL A 599 23.06 11.68 5.66
CA VAL A 599 22.77 11.07 4.36
C VAL A 599 24.08 10.77 3.65
N VAL A 600 24.27 9.53 3.24
CA VAL A 600 25.46 9.07 2.52
C VAL A 600 25.04 8.70 1.10
N LYS A 601 25.69 9.25 0.08
CA LYS A 601 25.40 8.96 -1.34
C LYS A 601 26.55 8.24 -2.01
N SER A 602 26.22 7.28 -2.90
CA SER A 602 27.18 6.59 -3.78
C SER A 602 26.45 6.01 -5.00
N THR A 603 27.20 5.76 -6.06
CA THR A 603 26.71 5.02 -7.23
C THR A 603 26.77 3.50 -7.00
N GLU A 604 27.57 3.03 -6.05
CA GLU A 604 27.80 1.61 -5.77
C GLU A 604 27.06 1.15 -4.51
N GLU A 605 25.97 0.42 -4.73
CA GLU A 605 25.06 -0.02 -3.66
C GLU A 605 25.75 -0.86 -2.57
N THR A 606 26.44 -1.91 -2.97
CA THR A 606 27.07 -2.86 -2.02
C THR A 606 28.16 -2.17 -1.19
N LYS A 607 28.98 -1.33 -1.82
CA LYS A 607 30.00 -0.56 -1.10
C LYS A 607 29.38 0.43 -0.12
N LEU A 608 28.30 1.10 -0.53
CA LEU A 608 27.58 2.03 0.32
C LEU A 608 27.02 1.34 1.58
N LYS A 609 26.33 0.22 1.40
CA LYS A 609 25.79 -0.57 2.52
C LYS A 609 26.88 -1.03 3.48
N ASN A 610 27.94 -1.61 2.96
CA ASN A 610 29.07 -2.12 3.74
C ASN A 610 29.79 -0.99 4.50
N TYR A 611 30.02 0.14 3.85
CA TYR A 611 30.65 1.29 4.46
C TYR A 611 29.86 1.85 5.64
N VAL A 612 28.56 2.08 5.46
CA VAL A 612 27.69 2.60 6.53
C VAL A 612 27.64 1.63 7.72
N LEU A 613 27.48 0.34 7.47
CA LEU A 613 27.45 -0.69 8.52
C LEU A 613 28.80 -0.78 9.26
N TYR A 614 29.91 -0.69 8.54
CA TYR A 614 31.25 -0.67 9.12
C TYR A 614 31.43 0.53 10.07
N CYS A 615 31.09 1.74 9.64
CA CYS A 615 31.21 2.95 10.45
C CYS A 615 30.32 2.90 11.70
N ILE A 616 29.10 2.39 11.59
CA ILE A 616 28.21 2.21 12.74
C ILE A 616 28.79 1.18 13.73
N ASN A 617 29.35 0.08 13.25
CA ASN A 617 29.97 -0.90 14.12
C ASN A 617 31.20 -0.32 14.83
N LYS A 618 32.00 0.52 14.17
CA LYS A 618 33.09 1.26 14.80
C LYS A 618 32.59 2.22 15.88
N LEU A 619 31.50 2.91 15.67
CA LEU A 619 30.89 3.76 16.71
C LEU A 619 30.44 2.90 17.92
N LYS A 620 29.80 1.76 17.68
CA LYS A 620 29.34 0.83 18.74
C LYS A 620 30.48 0.29 19.61
N THR A 621 31.69 0.13 19.06
CA THR A 621 32.85 -0.29 19.83
C THR A 621 33.44 0.81 20.72
N ARG A 622 33.15 2.08 20.40
CA ARG A 622 33.65 3.26 21.14
C ARG A 622 32.66 3.82 22.14
N GLN A 623 31.36 3.71 21.86
CA GLN A 623 30.31 4.37 22.60
C GLN A 623 29.16 3.41 22.94
N LYS A 624 28.56 3.59 24.15
CA LYS A 624 27.30 2.94 24.51
C LYS A 624 26.13 3.65 23.83
N LEU A 625 25.35 2.92 23.05
CA LEU A 625 24.25 3.47 22.26
C LEU A 625 22.87 3.12 22.85
N ASP A 626 22.79 2.63 24.08
CA ASP A 626 21.54 2.10 24.70
C ASP A 626 20.42 3.15 24.78
N LYS A 627 20.78 4.44 24.83
CA LYS A 627 19.83 5.56 24.90
C LYS A 627 19.43 6.13 23.53
N ILE A 628 20.01 5.62 22.44
CA ILE A 628 19.78 6.11 21.07
C ILE A 628 19.25 4.97 20.21
N ASN A 629 18.15 5.24 19.53
CA ASN A 629 17.66 4.34 18.49
C ASN A 629 18.25 4.74 17.14
N ILE A 630 18.90 3.79 16.46
CA ILE A 630 19.51 3.99 15.14
C ILE A 630 18.59 3.40 14.08
N GLY A 631 18.03 4.28 13.24
CA GLY A 631 17.29 3.92 12.05
C GLY A 631 18.17 3.91 10.82
N LEU A 632 18.13 2.82 10.04
CA LEU A 632 18.88 2.65 8.80
C LEU A 632 17.92 2.59 7.63
N TYR A 633 18.06 3.49 6.64
CA TYR A 633 17.15 3.58 5.52
C TYR A 633 17.94 3.63 4.20
N PHE A 634 17.75 2.62 3.37
CA PHE A 634 18.35 2.56 2.04
C PHE A 634 17.34 3.05 1.00
N ASN A 635 17.72 4.04 0.19
CA ASN A 635 16.88 4.70 -0.82
C ASN A 635 15.45 4.98 -0.32
N PRO A 636 15.24 5.64 0.84
CA PRO A 636 13.90 5.86 1.38
C PRO A 636 13.01 6.64 0.39
N ASN A 637 11.73 6.28 0.34
CA ASN A 637 10.76 6.92 -0.55
C ASN A 637 10.42 8.36 -0.14
N HIS A 638 10.65 8.70 1.12
CA HIS A 638 10.42 10.03 1.68
C HIS A 638 11.62 10.45 2.52
N SER A 639 11.85 11.75 2.62
CA SER A 639 12.83 12.29 3.56
C SER A 639 12.43 11.88 4.99
N VAL A 640 13.35 11.25 5.69
CA VAL A 640 13.13 10.57 6.97
C VAL A 640 13.06 11.53 8.15
#